data_9d7006c0ce71c082a14a749ce6739667
#
_entry.id   9d7006c0ce71c082a14a749ce6739667
#
_cell.length_a   1.000
_cell.length_b   1.000
_cell.length_c   1.000
_cell.angle_alpha   90.00
_cell.angle_beta   90.00
_cell.angle_gamma   90.00
#
_symmetry.space_group_name_H-M   'P 1'
#
loop_
_entity.id
_entity.type
_entity.pdbx_description
1 polymer ?
#
loop_
_entity_poly.entity_id
_entity_poly.type
_entity_poly.pdbx_seq_one_letter_code
_entity_poly.pdbx_strand_id
1 'polypeptide(L)'
;MSEKPRFYITTAIAYTSRKPHIGNSYEIVLTDAIARYKRLQGYDVFFLTGTDEHGQKIEEYAKEAGVSPKEYVDKVSGEIRAICDVLNTTYDKFIRTTDPYHEKIVAKIFKKLYEQGDIYKSEYEGMYCTPCESFWTESQLVDGKCPDCGREVKKAKEEAYFLRLSKYQKQLEDYIESHDDFIYPEARKKEMLNNFIKPGLQDLCVSRTSFKWGIPVTFDPNHVIYVWIDALSNYITALGYDPDGSSDMYKKYWPADVHIIGKDIVRFHTIYWPIMLMALGEPLPKQVYGHPWLLFGEDKMSKSRGNVIYADDLVKDFGVDAVRYYLLSEMPHAQDGSITYESLIERYNSDLANTIGNLVNRTVAMQNKYFDGVIAAPADKEPLDDEISSLALKTVAEVDRCFDEYKISDATENILTLARRLNKYIDETTPWALAKDESKKGRLGTVLYNLLEGIRFLAVLLTPFMPDTAEKIFEQIGTNERSYESLKAFGALKSGEKVGTPTPLFNRIDGEKLIEELTAKQKEQQKAEKKMINSLEGVAEIGIDDFAKVELRVAEVKACEKVPKAKKLLKLTLDDGTGKDRTVASGIAKWYAPEDLVGKKVVVVANLKPAVLCGVESNGMILAADCSEDDVKVVFVDKSMPNGSKIR
;
A
#
# COMPACT_ATOMS: atom_id res chain seq x y z
N MET A 1 -30.88 -21.90 -14.66
CA MET A 1 -30.14 -21.27 -13.56
C MET A 1 -30.11 -19.79 -13.89
N SER A 2 -30.51 -18.91 -12.97
CA SER A 2 -30.35 -17.46 -13.17
C SER A 2 -28.86 -17.18 -13.33
N GLU A 3 -28.52 -16.31 -14.26
CA GLU A 3 -27.13 -15.87 -14.47
C GLU A 3 -26.65 -15.18 -13.17
N LYS A 4 -25.46 -15.57 -12.68
CA LYS A 4 -24.89 -14.97 -11.47
C LYS A 4 -24.63 -13.49 -11.71
N PRO A 5 -24.94 -12.61 -10.75
CA PRO A 5 -24.57 -11.20 -10.89
C PRO A 5 -23.05 -11.07 -10.99
N ARG A 6 -22.57 -10.26 -11.93
CA ARG A 6 -21.14 -9.99 -12.11
C ARG A 6 -20.60 -9.01 -11.07
N PHE A 7 -19.31 -9.11 -10.77
CA PHE A 7 -18.59 -8.15 -9.95
C PHE A 7 -17.14 -8.02 -10.42
N TYR A 8 -16.75 -6.87 -10.90
CA TYR A 8 -15.39 -6.59 -11.33
C TYR A 8 -14.70 -5.67 -10.33
N ILE A 9 -13.68 -6.19 -9.67
CA ILE A 9 -12.88 -5.48 -8.66
C ILE A 9 -11.40 -5.47 -9.03
N THR A 10 -10.72 -4.37 -8.75
CA THR A 10 -9.30 -4.23 -9.06
C THR A 10 -8.54 -3.59 -7.90
N THR A 11 -7.25 -3.91 -7.78
CA THR A 11 -6.28 -3.04 -7.11
C THR A 11 -5.77 -1.98 -8.09
N ALA A 12 -5.00 -1.00 -7.61
CA ALA A 12 -3.99 -0.37 -8.46
C ALA A 12 -2.94 -1.42 -8.88
N ILE A 13 -2.32 -1.23 -10.04
CA ILE A 13 -1.16 -2.04 -10.41
C ILE A 13 0.10 -1.47 -9.78
N ALA A 14 0.91 -2.35 -9.19
CA ALA A 14 2.06 -1.94 -8.39
C ALA A 14 3.24 -1.47 -9.27
N TYR A 15 3.80 -0.29 -8.97
CA TYR A 15 4.97 0.23 -9.67
C TYR A 15 6.22 -0.58 -9.32
N THR A 16 6.90 -1.13 -10.34
CA THR A 16 8.03 -2.07 -10.19
C THR A 16 9.34 -1.39 -9.78
N SER A 17 9.27 -0.41 -8.91
CA SER A 17 10.48 0.26 -8.43
C SER A 17 11.30 -0.58 -7.45
N ARG A 18 10.64 -1.35 -6.58
CA ARG A 18 11.28 -2.18 -5.53
C ARG A 18 10.31 -3.23 -5.01
N LYS A 19 10.81 -4.25 -4.26
CA LYS A 19 9.99 -5.21 -3.49
C LYS A 19 8.95 -4.46 -2.64
N PRO A 20 7.66 -4.85 -2.66
CA PRO A 20 6.60 -4.19 -1.90
C PRO A 20 6.75 -4.43 -0.39
N HIS A 21 6.53 -3.41 0.40
CA HIS A 21 6.43 -3.51 1.85
C HIS A 21 4.98 -3.83 2.28
N ILE A 22 4.78 -4.12 3.57
CA ILE A 22 3.48 -4.51 4.13
C ILE A 22 2.36 -3.50 3.83
N GLY A 23 2.66 -2.21 3.74
CA GLY A 23 1.68 -1.18 3.37
C GLY A 23 1.16 -1.33 1.93
N ASN A 24 1.99 -1.80 0.99
CA ASN A 24 1.53 -2.15 -0.35
C ASN A 24 0.73 -3.46 -0.36
N SER A 25 1.07 -4.38 0.56
CA SER A 25 0.38 -5.66 0.69
C SER A 25 -1.03 -5.52 1.28
N TYR A 26 -1.31 -4.44 2.02
CA TYR A 26 -2.64 -4.17 2.56
C TYR A 26 -3.69 -4.06 1.45
N GLU A 27 -3.41 -3.31 0.39
CA GLU A 27 -4.33 -3.12 -0.72
C GLU A 27 -4.77 -4.44 -1.37
N ILE A 28 -3.81 -5.35 -1.62
CA ILE A 28 -4.11 -6.64 -2.23
C ILE A 28 -4.93 -7.55 -1.28
N VAL A 29 -4.64 -7.54 0.02
CA VAL A 29 -5.39 -8.32 1.03
C VAL A 29 -6.80 -7.77 1.22
N LEU A 30 -6.97 -6.44 1.24
CA LEU A 30 -8.26 -5.77 1.31
C LEU A 30 -9.15 -6.15 0.11
N THR A 31 -8.58 -6.02 -1.09
CA THR A 31 -9.29 -6.32 -2.33
C THR A 31 -9.66 -7.81 -2.42
N ASP A 32 -8.75 -8.70 -2.00
CA ASP A 32 -9.01 -10.15 -1.95
C ASP A 32 -10.12 -10.51 -0.96
N ALA A 33 -10.15 -9.89 0.22
CA ALA A 33 -11.21 -10.11 1.20
C ALA A 33 -12.58 -9.72 0.64
N ILE A 34 -12.68 -8.59 -0.07
CA ILE A 34 -13.92 -8.15 -0.72
C ILE A 34 -14.29 -9.12 -1.87
N ALA A 35 -13.32 -9.51 -2.70
CA ALA A 35 -13.55 -10.47 -3.79
C ALA A 35 -14.05 -11.83 -3.27
N ARG A 36 -13.43 -12.36 -2.22
CA ARG A 36 -13.87 -13.61 -1.56
C ARG A 36 -15.26 -13.47 -0.98
N TYR A 37 -15.57 -12.35 -0.34
CA TYR A 37 -16.91 -12.12 0.23
C TYR A 37 -17.99 -12.07 -0.87
N LYS A 38 -17.74 -11.35 -1.97
CA LYS A 38 -18.67 -11.31 -3.11
C LYS A 38 -18.83 -12.70 -3.77
N ARG A 39 -17.75 -13.50 -3.89
CA ARG A 39 -17.85 -14.91 -4.35
C ARG A 39 -18.68 -15.76 -3.39
N LEU A 40 -18.50 -15.59 -2.07
CA LEU A 40 -19.30 -16.27 -1.04
C LEU A 40 -20.78 -15.92 -1.17
N GLN A 41 -21.12 -14.66 -1.47
CA GLN A 41 -22.48 -14.20 -1.77
C GLN A 41 -23.02 -14.70 -3.13
N GLY A 42 -22.21 -15.44 -3.92
CA GLY A 42 -22.63 -16.05 -5.18
C GLY A 42 -22.41 -15.19 -6.42
N TYR A 43 -21.69 -14.06 -6.34
CA TYR A 43 -21.31 -13.28 -7.52
C TYR A 43 -20.30 -14.01 -8.40
N ASP A 44 -20.34 -13.71 -9.69
CA ASP A 44 -19.30 -14.04 -10.65
C ASP A 44 -18.25 -12.90 -10.64
N VAL A 45 -17.21 -13.11 -9.85
CA VAL A 45 -16.19 -12.10 -9.55
C VAL A 45 -15.01 -12.22 -10.51
N PHE A 46 -14.59 -11.10 -11.09
CA PHE A 46 -13.29 -10.97 -11.75
C PHE A 46 -12.42 -10.01 -10.95
N PHE A 47 -11.31 -10.51 -10.40
CA PHE A 47 -10.36 -9.74 -9.60
C PHE A 47 -9.05 -9.53 -10.40
N LEU A 48 -8.75 -8.26 -10.71
CA LEU A 48 -7.55 -7.85 -11.42
C LEU A 48 -6.55 -7.18 -10.48
N THR A 49 -5.30 -7.59 -10.61
CA THR A 49 -4.12 -6.89 -10.07
C THR A 49 -2.98 -6.97 -11.09
N GLY A 50 -1.82 -6.38 -10.81
CA GLY A 50 -0.69 -6.44 -11.72
C GLY A 50 0.44 -5.48 -11.38
N THR A 51 1.27 -5.22 -12.38
CA THR A 51 2.45 -4.34 -12.27
C THR A 51 2.50 -3.28 -13.36
N ASP A 52 2.86 -2.07 -12.93
CA ASP A 52 3.25 -0.94 -13.77
C ASP A 52 4.77 -0.94 -13.93
N GLU A 53 5.26 -1.08 -15.18
CA GLU A 53 6.62 -1.46 -15.47
C GLU A 53 7.40 -0.46 -16.34
N HIS A 54 6.77 0.63 -16.77
CA HIS A 54 7.41 1.64 -17.62
C HIS A 54 7.77 2.91 -16.83
N GLY A 55 8.60 3.77 -17.45
CA GLY A 55 8.95 5.09 -16.94
C GLY A 55 10.45 5.30 -16.69
N GLN A 56 10.81 6.58 -16.54
CA GLN A 56 12.19 7.03 -16.36
C GLN A 56 12.88 6.38 -15.16
N LYS A 57 12.16 6.28 -14.05
CA LYS A 57 12.69 5.77 -12.78
C LYS A 57 13.09 4.29 -12.88
N ILE A 58 12.36 3.51 -13.66
CA ILE A 58 12.69 2.10 -13.94
C ILE A 58 13.97 2.02 -14.77
N GLU A 59 14.10 2.87 -15.82
CA GLU A 59 15.31 2.94 -16.65
C GLU A 59 16.55 3.31 -15.79
N GLU A 60 16.41 4.25 -14.86
CA GLU A 60 17.45 4.64 -13.91
C GLU A 60 17.84 3.47 -12.99
N TYR A 61 16.89 2.78 -12.37
CA TYR A 61 17.17 1.64 -11.50
C TYR A 61 17.77 0.44 -12.23
N ALA A 62 17.33 0.16 -13.44
CA ALA A 62 17.92 -0.89 -14.26
C ALA A 62 19.39 -0.56 -14.58
N LYS A 63 19.68 0.69 -14.92
CA LYS A 63 21.04 1.18 -15.16
C LYS A 63 21.92 1.07 -13.90
N GLU A 64 21.41 1.46 -12.73
CA GLU A 64 22.09 1.33 -11.45
C GLU A 64 22.38 -0.15 -11.13
N ALA A 65 21.46 -1.05 -11.46
CA ALA A 65 21.60 -2.49 -11.26
C ALA A 65 22.48 -3.18 -12.34
N GLY A 66 22.89 -2.47 -13.39
CA GLY A 66 23.70 -3.02 -14.48
C GLY A 66 22.98 -4.04 -15.36
N VAL A 67 21.62 -3.96 -15.45
CA VAL A 67 20.79 -4.86 -16.26
C VAL A 67 19.91 -4.07 -17.21
N SER A 68 19.25 -4.74 -18.16
CA SER A 68 18.24 -4.10 -18.99
C SER A 68 16.98 -3.76 -18.20
N PRO A 69 16.21 -2.71 -18.59
CA PRO A 69 14.92 -2.41 -17.93
C PRO A 69 13.98 -3.61 -17.90
N LYS A 70 13.93 -4.42 -18.97
CA LYS A 70 13.09 -5.62 -19.03
C LYS A 70 13.49 -6.68 -17.98
N GLU A 71 14.78 -6.96 -17.84
CA GLU A 71 15.29 -7.89 -16.81
C GLU A 71 15.00 -7.37 -15.40
N TYR A 72 15.14 -6.07 -15.20
CA TYR A 72 14.83 -5.44 -13.91
C TYR A 72 13.37 -5.62 -13.53
N VAL A 73 12.43 -5.27 -14.43
CA VAL A 73 11.00 -5.39 -14.14
C VAL A 73 10.53 -6.84 -14.06
N ASP A 74 11.13 -7.77 -14.82
CA ASP A 74 10.82 -9.20 -14.72
C ASP A 74 11.14 -9.73 -13.32
N LYS A 75 12.25 -9.32 -12.73
CA LYS A 75 12.63 -9.68 -11.37
C LYS A 75 11.66 -9.08 -10.35
N VAL A 76 11.43 -7.77 -10.40
CA VAL A 76 10.60 -7.07 -9.39
C VAL A 76 9.12 -7.48 -9.50
N SER A 77 8.59 -7.64 -10.72
CA SER A 77 7.24 -8.15 -10.95
C SER A 77 7.08 -9.57 -10.39
N GLY A 78 8.10 -10.43 -10.55
CA GLY A 78 8.14 -11.75 -9.92
C GLY A 78 8.09 -11.68 -8.40
N GLU A 79 8.82 -10.77 -7.77
CA GLU A 79 8.78 -10.54 -6.32
C GLU A 79 7.41 -10.05 -5.84
N ILE A 80 6.77 -9.13 -6.58
CA ILE A 80 5.42 -8.63 -6.27
C ILE A 80 4.39 -9.76 -6.34
N ARG A 81 4.45 -10.56 -7.41
CA ARG A 81 3.56 -11.72 -7.59
C ARG A 81 3.74 -12.75 -6.46
N ALA A 82 4.98 -13.04 -6.09
CA ALA A 82 5.28 -13.95 -4.98
C ALA A 82 4.69 -13.47 -3.64
N ILE A 83 4.66 -12.17 -3.38
CA ILE A 83 3.99 -11.61 -2.18
C ILE A 83 2.47 -11.82 -2.26
N CYS A 84 1.85 -11.61 -3.43
CA CYS A 84 0.42 -11.90 -3.62
C CYS A 84 0.12 -13.38 -3.32
N ASP A 85 0.95 -14.28 -3.84
CA ASP A 85 0.78 -15.74 -3.65
C ASP A 85 0.99 -16.15 -2.18
N VAL A 86 2.03 -15.62 -1.51
CA VAL A 86 2.28 -15.87 -0.07
C VAL A 86 1.12 -15.39 0.80
N LEU A 87 0.42 -14.32 0.41
CA LEU A 87 -0.76 -13.81 1.11
C LEU A 87 -2.06 -14.55 0.74
N ASN A 88 -1.97 -15.65 -0.01
CA ASN A 88 -3.12 -16.47 -0.42
C ASN A 88 -4.21 -15.65 -1.12
N THR A 89 -3.82 -14.78 -2.07
CA THR A 89 -4.76 -13.94 -2.82
C THR A 89 -5.33 -14.65 -4.04
N THR A 90 -6.59 -14.36 -4.38
CA THR A 90 -7.38 -15.07 -5.40
C THR A 90 -7.65 -14.22 -6.64
N TYR A 91 -6.65 -13.43 -7.07
CA TYR A 91 -6.78 -12.69 -8.31
C TYR A 91 -6.98 -13.63 -9.52
N ASP A 92 -7.86 -13.23 -10.43
CA ASP A 92 -8.14 -13.99 -11.65
C ASP A 92 -7.12 -13.65 -12.75
N LYS A 93 -6.57 -12.42 -12.71
CA LYS A 93 -5.54 -11.99 -13.65
C LYS A 93 -4.52 -11.08 -12.97
N PHE A 94 -3.25 -11.35 -13.28
CA PHE A 94 -2.11 -10.51 -12.97
C PHE A 94 -1.58 -9.92 -14.28
N ILE A 95 -1.90 -8.63 -14.56
CA ILE A 95 -1.49 -7.94 -15.77
C ILE A 95 -0.12 -7.28 -15.57
N ARG A 96 0.67 -7.23 -16.64
CA ARG A 96 1.92 -6.47 -16.72
C ARG A 96 1.79 -5.41 -17.82
N THR A 97 2.21 -4.18 -17.57
CA THR A 97 2.14 -3.17 -18.64
C THR A 97 3.13 -3.45 -19.77
N THR A 98 4.10 -4.35 -19.57
CA THR A 98 4.98 -4.90 -20.63
C THR A 98 4.38 -6.10 -21.37
N ASP A 99 3.13 -6.49 -21.10
CA ASP A 99 2.46 -7.52 -21.91
C ASP A 99 2.21 -7.00 -23.33
N PRO A 100 2.62 -7.73 -24.39
CA PRO A 100 2.56 -7.21 -25.76
C PRO A 100 1.16 -6.82 -26.24
N TYR A 101 0.11 -7.52 -25.74
CA TYR A 101 -1.27 -7.15 -26.06
C TYR A 101 -1.67 -5.82 -25.41
N HIS A 102 -1.20 -5.55 -24.20
CA HIS A 102 -1.46 -4.30 -23.50
C HIS A 102 -0.79 -3.12 -24.23
N GLU A 103 0.52 -3.21 -24.49
CA GLU A 103 1.27 -2.18 -25.21
C GLU A 103 0.61 -1.83 -26.56
N LYS A 104 0.20 -2.87 -27.32
CA LYS A 104 -0.48 -2.69 -28.61
C LYS A 104 -1.79 -1.91 -28.45
N ILE A 105 -2.60 -2.22 -27.45
CA ILE A 105 -3.90 -1.56 -27.25
C ILE A 105 -3.71 -0.14 -26.74
N VAL A 106 -2.77 0.10 -25.81
CA VAL A 106 -2.44 1.45 -25.34
C VAL A 106 -1.99 2.35 -26.49
N ALA A 107 -1.15 1.85 -27.40
CA ALA A 107 -0.75 2.57 -28.60
C ALA A 107 -1.95 2.91 -29.50
N LYS A 108 -2.93 1.99 -29.67
CA LYS A 108 -4.19 2.25 -30.39
C LYS A 108 -5.05 3.31 -29.68
N ILE A 109 -5.18 3.23 -28.35
CA ILE A 109 -5.91 4.22 -27.53
C ILE A 109 -5.32 5.60 -27.75
N PHE A 110 -4.00 5.75 -27.62
CA PHE A 110 -3.31 7.02 -27.80
C PHE A 110 -3.54 7.59 -29.21
N LYS A 111 -3.41 6.74 -30.24
CA LYS A 111 -3.64 7.13 -31.64
C LYS A 111 -5.08 7.58 -31.86
N LYS A 112 -6.09 6.84 -31.36
CA LYS A 112 -7.51 7.20 -31.46
C LYS A 112 -7.78 8.57 -30.83
N LEU A 113 -7.27 8.80 -29.62
CA LEU A 113 -7.43 10.09 -28.93
C LEU A 113 -6.76 11.25 -29.68
N TYR A 114 -5.63 10.99 -30.34
CA TYR A 114 -4.96 11.97 -31.19
C TYR A 114 -5.76 12.27 -32.47
N GLU A 115 -6.23 11.25 -33.17
CA GLU A 115 -6.99 11.40 -34.44
C GLU A 115 -8.33 12.13 -34.22
N GLN A 116 -8.96 12.00 -33.05
CA GLN A 116 -10.19 12.73 -32.71
C GLN A 116 -9.93 14.10 -32.09
N GLY A 117 -8.65 14.50 -31.92
CA GLY A 117 -8.25 15.83 -31.42
C GLY A 117 -8.34 16.02 -29.91
N ASP A 118 -8.51 14.93 -29.14
CA ASP A 118 -8.45 14.97 -27.67
C ASP A 118 -7.01 14.97 -27.16
N ILE A 119 -6.08 14.44 -27.96
CA ILE A 119 -4.65 14.63 -27.77
C ILE A 119 -4.11 15.57 -28.87
N TYR A 120 -3.24 16.52 -28.49
CA TYR A 120 -2.61 17.46 -29.41
C TYR A 120 -1.15 17.69 -29.05
N LYS A 121 -0.31 18.08 -30.01
CA LYS A 121 1.12 18.35 -29.81
C LYS A 121 1.34 19.82 -29.47
N SER A 122 2.15 20.10 -28.49
CA SER A 122 2.53 21.46 -28.07
C SER A 122 3.89 21.48 -27.39
N GLU A 123 4.49 22.65 -27.27
CA GLU A 123 5.64 22.87 -26.39
C GLU A 123 5.18 23.19 -24.97
N TYR A 124 5.81 22.57 -24.00
CA TYR A 124 5.55 22.84 -22.60
C TYR A 124 6.82 23.30 -21.87
N GLU A 125 6.68 24.33 -21.09
CA GLU A 125 7.68 24.77 -20.13
C GLU A 125 7.05 24.81 -18.74
N GLY A 126 7.59 24.01 -17.79
CA GLY A 126 7.02 23.92 -16.46
C GLY A 126 7.98 23.31 -15.46
N MET A 127 7.51 23.14 -14.24
CA MET A 127 8.26 22.57 -13.12
C MET A 127 8.01 21.06 -13.05
N TYR A 128 9.00 20.27 -13.45
CA TYR A 128 8.90 18.80 -13.53
C TYR A 128 9.37 18.13 -12.23
N CYS A 129 8.52 17.26 -11.70
CA CYS A 129 8.86 16.36 -10.59
C CYS A 129 9.22 14.99 -11.12
N THR A 130 10.50 14.62 -11.13
CA THR A 130 10.96 13.30 -11.60
C THR A 130 10.36 12.14 -10.80
N PRO A 131 10.25 12.20 -9.45
CA PRO A 131 9.68 11.09 -8.69
C PRO A 131 8.18 10.82 -8.93
N CYS A 132 7.41 11.85 -9.29
CA CYS A 132 5.97 11.73 -9.58
C CYS A 132 5.71 11.69 -11.09
N GLU A 133 6.75 11.90 -11.90
CA GLU A 133 6.67 12.04 -13.36
C GLU A 133 5.60 13.05 -13.81
N SER A 134 5.45 14.14 -13.04
CA SER A 134 4.40 15.14 -13.23
C SER A 134 4.98 16.54 -13.43
N PHE A 135 4.37 17.29 -14.35
CA PHE A 135 4.61 18.70 -14.51
C PHE A 135 3.64 19.53 -13.67
N TRP A 136 4.15 20.68 -13.19
CA TRP A 136 3.42 21.63 -12.38
C TRP A 136 3.67 23.05 -12.89
N THR A 137 2.68 23.90 -12.78
CA THR A 137 2.88 25.34 -12.90
C THR A 137 3.52 25.87 -11.60
N GLU A 138 4.21 26.99 -11.67
CA GLU A 138 4.78 27.60 -10.47
C GLU A 138 3.74 27.91 -9.39
N SER A 139 2.50 28.22 -9.79
CA SER A 139 1.38 28.49 -8.88
C SER A 139 0.83 27.24 -8.18
N GLN A 140 1.06 26.06 -8.73
CA GLN A 140 0.62 24.79 -8.15
C GLN A 140 1.62 24.22 -7.14
N LEU A 141 2.84 24.77 -7.09
CA LEU A 141 3.84 24.30 -6.16
C LEU A 141 3.48 24.69 -4.72
N VAL A 142 3.72 23.80 -3.79
CA VAL A 142 3.62 24.06 -2.35
C VAL A 142 5.03 24.32 -1.82
N ASP A 143 5.30 25.52 -1.33
CA ASP A 143 6.63 25.96 -0.91
C ASP A 143 7.73 25.75 -1.99
N GLY A 144 7.38 25.92 -3.27
CA GLY A 144 8.29 25.70 -4.40
C GLY A 144 8.59 24.24 -4.73
N LYS A 145 7.80 23.29 -4.18
CA LYS A 145 7.97 21.84 -4.34
C LYS A 145 6.74 21.19 -4.93
N CYS A 146 6.91 19.94 -5.36
CA CYS A 146 5.83 19.12 -5.87
C CYS A 146 4.71 18.97 -4.84
N PRO A 147 3.46 19.31 -5.16
CA PRO A 147 2.34 19.21 -4.22
C PRO A 147 2.01 17.76 -3.83
N ASP A 148 2.31 16.78 -4.70
CA ASP A 148 2.01 15.38 -4.43
C ASP A 148 3.00 14.71 -3.47
N CYS A 149 4.31 14.95 -3.66
CA CYS A 149 5.33 14.23 -2.90
C CYS A 149 6.25 15.11 -2.05
N GLY A 150 6.10 16.45 -2.11
CA GLY A 150 6.91 17.42 -1.37
C GLY A 150 8.37 17.51 -1.80
N ARG A 151 8.79 16.87 -2.91
CA ARG A 151 10.18 16.90 -3.42
C ARG A 151 10.41 18.08 -4.33
N GLU A 152 11.68 18.38 -4.56
CA GLU A 152 12.10 19.45 -5.47
C GLU A 152 11.69 19.16 -6.91
N VAL A 153 11.33 20.20 -7.64
CA VAL A 153 11.00 20.18 -9.06
C VAL A 153 12.05 20.92 -9.86
N LYS A 154 12.25 20.53 -11.13
CA LYS A 154 13.20 21.15 -12.05
C LYS A 154 12.44 21.84 -13.17
N LYS A 155 12.91 23.03 -13.58
CA LYS A 155 12.38 23.68 -14.79
C LYS A 155 12.75 22.83 -16.00
N ALA A 156 11.74 22.42 -16.78
CA ALA A 156 11.91 21.64 -17.99
C ALA A 156 11.09 22.26 -19.13
N LYS A 157 11.66 22.24 -20.34
CA LYS A 157 10.99 22.62 -21.57
C LYS A 157 11.09 21.43 -22.53
N GLU A 158 9.94 20.93 -22.98
CA GLU A 158 9.86 19.76 -23.84
C GLU A 158 8.71 19.92 -24.84
N GLU A 159 8.92 19.46 -26.07
CA GLU A 159 7.82 19.21 -26.99
C GLU A 159 7.11 17.94 -26.57
N ALA A 160 5.80 17.99 -26.39
CA ALA A 160 5.04 16.87 -25.86
C ALA A 160 3.61 16.84 -26.41
N TYR A 161 2.95 15.71 -26.23
CA TYR A 161 1.53 15.53 -26.48
C TYR A 161 0.74 15.81 -25.21
N PHE A 162 -0.45 16.43 -25.35
CA PHE A 162 -1.32 16.82 -24.25
C PHE A 162 -2.72 16.25 -24.46
N LEU A 163 -3.28 15.64 -23.38
CA LEU A 163 -4.69 15.25 -23.29
C LEU A 163 -5.52 16.44 -22.80
N ARG A 164 -6.60 16.79 -23.52
CA ARG A 164 -7.49 17.92 -23.21
C ARG A 164 -8.39 17.62 -22.01
N LEU A 165 -7.85 17.68 -20.79
CA LEU A 165 -8.64 17.51 -19.56
C LEU A 165 -9.69 18.64 -19.44
N SER A 166 -9.33 19.87 -19.80
CA SER A 166 -10.20 21.04 -19.76
C SER A 166 -11.50 20.87 -20.58
N LYS A 167 -11.46 20.13 -21.69
CA LYS A 167 -12.62 19.83 -22.52
C LYS A 167 -13.70 19.04 -21.79
N TYR A 168 -13.30 18.15 -20.89
CA TYR A 168 -14.18 17.21 -20.18
C TYR A 168 -14.48 17.64 -18.74
N GLN A 169 -13.89 18.73 -18.26
CA GLN A 169 -14.01 19.18 -16.86
C GLN A 169 -15.46 19.28 -16.40
N LYS A 170 -16.30 19.99 -17.15
CA LYS A 170 -17.70 20.17 -16.75
C LYS A 170 -18.48 18.86 -16.71
N GLN A 171 -18.24 17.98 -17.67
CA GLN A 171 -18.87 16.66 -17.70
C GLN A 171 -18.45 15.80 -16.52
N LEU A 172 -17.17 15.83 -16.13
CA LEU A 172 -16.65 15.12 -14.98
C LEU A 172 -17.21 15.69 -13.67
N GLU A 173 -17.25 17.01 -13.51
CA GLU A 173 -17.79 17.68 -12.34
C GLU A 173 -19.26 17.29 -12.14
N ASP A 174 -20.09 17.39 -13.18
CA ASP A 174 -21.51 17.03 -13.15
C ASP A 174 -21.71 15.54 -12.81
N TYR A 175 -20.83 14.67 -13.33
CA TYR A 175 -20.87 13.24 -13.02
C TYR A 175 -20.57 13.01 -11.54
N ILE A 176 -19.49 13.59 -11.00
CA ILE A 176 -19.10 13.41 -9.58
C ILE A 176 -20.17 13.99 -8.64
N GLU A 177 -20.78 15.13 -8.99
CA GLU A 177 -21.83 15.76 -8.17
C GLU A 177 -23.14 14.97 -8.20
N SER A 178 -23.45 14.26 -9.30
CA SER A 178 -24.68 13.46 -9.44
C SER A 178 -24.52 12.00 -8.96
N HIS A 179 -23.30 11.53 -8.68
CA HIS A 179 -23.00 10.17 -8.21
C HIS A 179 -22.25 10.24 -6.89
N ASP A 180 -23.00 10.21 -5.78
CA ASP A 180 -22.45 10.43 -4.44
C ASP A 180 -21.46 9.36 -4.02
N ASP A 181 -21.61 8.15 -4.51
CA ASP A 181 -20.81 6.97 -4.21
C ASP A 181 -19.66 6.72 -5.19
N PHE A 182 -19.51 7.56 -6.24
CA PHE A 182 -18.42 7.37 -7.22
C PHE A 182 -17.03 7.47 -6.59
N ILE A 183 -16.81 8.40 -5.66
CA ILE A 183 -15.52 8.57 -4.95
C ILE A 183 -15.73 8.35 -3.45
N TYR A 184 -15.06 7.33 -2.91
CA TYR A 184 -15.15 6.98 -1.49
C TYR A 184 -13.76 6.94 -0.84
N PRO A 185 -13.56 7.36 0.41
CA PRO A 185 -14.51 8.07 1.29
C PRO A 185 -14.89 9.48 0.81
N GLU A 186 -15.99 10.02 1.32
CA GLU A 186 -16.50 11.36 0.94
C GLU A 186 -15.45 12.48 1.07
N ALA A 187 -14.54 12.36 2.03
CA ALA A 187 -13.42 13.30 2.19
C ALA A 187 -12.55 13.39 0.92
N ARG A 188 -12.36 12.28 0.20
CA ARG A 188 -11.61 12.24 -1.07
C ARG A 188 -12.42 12.91 -2.20
N LYS A 189 -13.75 12.70 -2.25
CA LYS A 189 -14.62 13.41 -3.19
C LYS A 189 -14.51 14.94 -3.03
N LYS A 190 -14.60 15.43 -1.79
CA LYS A 190 -14.46 16.85 -1.47
C LYS A 190 -13.06 17.38 -1.84
N GLU A 191 -12.01 16.62 -1.58
CA GLU A 191 -10.64 16.98 -1.95
C GLU A 191 -10.48 17.14 -3.46
N MET A 192 -10.96 16.15 -4.24
CA MET A 192 -10.86 16.20 -5.72
C MET A 192 -11.62 17.37 -6.31
N LEU A 193 -12.87 17.58 -5.86
CA LEU A 193 -13.69 18.69 -6.35
C LEU A 193 -13.06 20.06 -6.01
N ASN A 194 -12.67 20.28 -4.75
CA ASN A 194 -12.28 21.61 -4.29
C ASN A 194 -10.84 21.98 -4.67
N ASN A 195 -9.91 21.00 -4.66
CA ASN A 195 -8.50 21.29 -4.86
C ASN A 195 -8.06 21.16 -6.31
N PHE A 196 -8.78 20.39 -7.14
CA PHE A 196 -8.35 20.10 -8.51
C PHE A 196 -9.37 20.49 -9.58
N ILE A 197 -10.65 20.12 -9.43
CA ILE A 197 -11.63 20.30 -10.49
C ILE A 197 -12.16 21.73 -10.53
N LYS A 198 -12.68 22.26 -9.42
CA LYS A 198 -13.27 23.63 -9.35
C LYS A 198 -12.27 24.75 -9.65
N PRO A 199 -10.97 24.64 -9.29
CA PRO A 199 -9.98 25.64 -9.71
C PRO A 199 -9.67 25.67 -11.21
N GLY A 200 -10.07 24.64 -11.95
CA GLY A 200 -9.86 24.50 -13.40
C GLY A 200 -8.78 23.49 -13.73
N LEU A 201 -9.14 22.46 -14.51
CA LEU A 201 -8.20 21.42 -14.96
C LEU A 201 -7.28 21.97 -16.07
N GLN A 202 -6.00 21.73 -15.89
CA GLN A 202 -5.00 21.96 -16.95
C GLN A 202 -4.87 20.69 -17.79
N ASP A 203 -4.61 20.87 -19.10
CA ASP A 203 -4.39 19.75 -19.99
C ASP A 203 -3.15 18.95 -19.59
N LEU A 204 -3.25 17.63 -19.63
CA LEU A 204 -2.24 16.71 -19.11
C LEU A 204 -1.20 16.41 -20.18
N CYS A 205 0.08 16.62 -19.87
CA CYS A 205 1.18 16.16 -20.71
C CYS A 205 1.24 14.62 -20.71
N VAL A 206 1.05 14.00 -21.87
CA VAL A 206 0.87 12.54 -22.02
C VAL A 206 1.94 11.86 -22.87
N SER A 207 3.08 12.50 -23.09
CA SER A 207 4.26 11.88 -23.71
C SER A 207 5.56 12.40 -23.14
N ARG A 208 6.65 11.69 -23.38
CA ARG A 208 8.01 12.05 -22.96
C ARG A 208 9.02 11.76 -24.09
N THR A 209 10.09 12.55 -24.13
CA THR A 209 11.25 12.33 -25.01
C THR A 209 12.53 12.09 -24.21
N SER A 210 12.52 12.35 -22.91
CA SER A 210 13.69 12.34 -22.03
C SER A 210 14.21 10.95 -21.69
N PHE A 211 13.41 9.89 -21.90
CA PHE A 211 13.78 8.49 -21.71
C PHE A 211 13.16 7.59 -22.78
N LYS A 212 13.56 6.31 -22.86
CA LYS A 212 13.14 5.39 -23.91
C LYS A 212 12.34 4.19 -23.41
N TRP A 213 12.38 3.89 -22.11
CA TRP A 213 11.65 2.77 -21.53
C TRP A 213 10.17 3.10 -21.34
N GLY A 214 9.35 2.76 -22.32
CA GLY A 214 7.91 3.00 -22.38
C GLY A 214 7.34 2.62 -23.73
N ILE A 215 6.03 2.72 -23.91
CA ILE A 215 5.34 2.41 -25.15
C ILE A 215 5.56 3.55 -26.14
N PRO A 216 6.16 3.30 -27.34
CA PRO A 216 6.42 4.35 -28.29
C PRO A 216 5.11 4.87 -28.92
N VAL A 217 5.04 6.18 -29.18
CA VAL A 217 3.98 6.77 -29.99
C VAL A 217 4.17 6.31 -31.45
N THR A 218 3.24 5.52 -31.98
CA THR A 218 3.41 4.80 -33.25
C THR A 218 3.66 5.70 -34.46
N PHE A 219 3.14 6.92 -34.47
CA PHE A 219 3.30 7.92 -35.55
C PHE A 219 4.37 8.98 -35.24
N ASP A 220 4.99 8.95 -34.04
CA ASP A 220 6.11 9.81 -33.63
C ASP A 220 7.03 9.06 -32.67
N PRO A 221 7.92 8.17 -33.17
CA PRO A 221 8.70 7.24 -32.34
C PRO A 221 9.74 7.91 -31.43
N ASN A 222 9.94 9.23 -31.52
CA ASN A 222 10.78 9.97 -30.58
C ASN A 222 10.12 10.15 -29.21
N HIS A 223 8.80 10.00 -29.15
CA HIS A 223 8.02 10.09 -27.93
C HIS A 223 7.64 8.71 -27.41
N VAL A 224 7.65 8.54 -26.09
CA VAL A 224 7.02 7.43 -25.39
C VAL A 224 5.73 7.92 -24.71
N ILE A 225 4.73 7.05 -24.64
CA ILE A 225 3.45 7.34 -23.99
C ILE A 225 3.68 7.51 -22.48
N TYR A 226 3.00 8.49 -21.91
CA TYR A 226 3.08 8.80 -20.48
C TYR A 226 2.55 7.65 -19.62
N VAL A 227 3.28 7.36 -18.54
CA VAL A 227 3.03 6.22 -17.66
C VAL A 227 1.57 6.10 -17.18
N TRP A 228 0.87 7.20 -16.92
CA TRP A 228 -0.52 7.14 -16.45
C TRP A 228 -1.53 6.79 -17.55
N ILE A 229 -1.31 7.15 -18.83
CA ILE A 229 -2.12 6.65 -19.94
C ILE A 229 -1.94 5.13 -20.06
N ASP A 230 -0.70 4.68 -19.95
CA ASP A 230 -0.33 3.28 -19.96
C ASP A 230 -0.95 2.54 -18.78
N ALA A 231 -0.57 2.91 -17.55
CA ALA A 231 -1.01 2.25 -16.34
C ALA A 231 -2.54 2.19 -16.19
N LEU A 232 -3.27 3.31 -16.39
CA LEU A 232 -4.73 3.33 -16.22
C LEU A 232 -5.48 2.47 -17.24
N SER A 233 -4.92 2.32 -18.45
CA SER A 233 -5.51 1.46 -19.48
C SER A 233 -5.55 -0.01 -19.12
N ASN A 234 -4.77 -0.46 -18.12
CA ASN A 234 -4.74 -1.85 -17.68
C ASN A 234 -6.13 -2.41 -17.34
N TYR A 235 -6.98 -1.58 -16.74
CA TYR A 235 -8.31 -1.98 -16.25
C TYR A 235 -9.25 -2.47 -17.36
N ILE A 236 -9.07 -1.97 -18.56
CA ILE A 236 -9.85 -2.39 -19.75
C ILE A 236 -9.08 -3.35 -20.63
N THR A 237 -7.77 -3.16 -20.81
CA THR A 237 -6.98 -4.06 -21.65
C THR A 237 -6.90 -5.47 -21.08
N ALA A 238 -6.89 -5.61 -19.74
CA ALA A 238 -6.95 -6.89 -19.05
C ALA A 238 -8.19 -7.71 -19.43
N LEU A 239 -9.30 -7.04 -19.73
CA LEU A 239 -10.55 -7.66 -20.17
C LEU A 239 -10.63 -7.87 -21.70
N GLY A 240 -9.61 -7.41 -22.43
CA GLY A 240 -9.60 -7.51 -23.90
C GLY A 240 -10.39 -6.39 -24.59
N TYR A 241 -10.34 -5.18 -24.02
CA TYR A 241 -10.75 -3.97 -24.73
C TYR A 241 -9.87 -3.76 -25.97
N ASP A 242 -10.48 -3.41 -27.07
CA ASP A 242 -9.83 -2.95 -28.30
C ASP A 242 -10.71 -1.87 -28.94
N PRO A 243 -10.16 -0.69 -29.29
CA PRO A 243 -10.90 0.36 -29.99
C PRO A 243 -11.60 -0.09 -31.29
N ASP A 244 -11.08 -1.17 -31.92
CA ASP A 244 -11.62 -1.72 -33.17
C ASP A 244 -12.66 -2.83 -32.94
N GLY A 245 -12.85 -3.27 -31.69
CA GLY A 245 -13.83 -4.30 -31.31
C GLY A 245 -13.41 -5.10 -30.09
N SER A 246 -14.08 -4.86 -28.98
CA SER A 246 -13.77 -5.46 -27.68
C SER A 246 -14.26 -6.89 -27.53
N SER A 247 -13.58 -7.67 -26.67
CA SER A 247 -13.88 -9.06 -26.35
C SER A 247 -15.20 -9.24 -25.59
N ASP A 248 -15.67 -10.48 -25.50
CA ASP A 248 -16.85 -10.82 -24.68
C ASP A 248 -16.60 -10.66 -23.17
N MET A 249 -15.35 -10.83 -22.71
CA MET A 249 -14.99 -10.56 -21.32
C MET A 249 -15.13 -9.08 -20.98
N TYR A 250 -14.69 -8.18 -21.87
CA TYR A 250 -14.89 -6.75 -21.69
C TYR A 250 -16.38 -6.41 -21.59
N LYS A 251 -17.17 -6.89 -22.53
CA LYS A 251 -18.63 -6.67 -22.56
C LYS A 251 -19.34 -7.22 -21.32
N LYS A 252 -18.81 -8.32 -20.75
CA LYS A 252 -19.38 -8.96 -19.55
C LYS A 252 -19.03 -8.18 -18.27
N TYR A 253 -17.77 -7.81 -18.08
CA TYR A 253 -17.30 -7.30 -16.79
C TYR A 253 -17.20 -5.77 -16.72
N TRP A 254 -16.91 -5.08 -17.84
CA TRP A 254 -16.85 -3.62 -17.81
C TRP A 254 -18.25 -2.99 -17.74
N PRO A 255 -18.49 -1.88 -17.00
CA PRO A 255 -17.54 -1.16 -16.14
C PRO A 255 -17.22 -1.88 -14.82
N ALA A 256 -16.04 -1.55 -14.24
CA ALA A 256 -15.65 -2.04 -12.93
C ALA A 256 -16.67 -1.63 -11.86
N ASP A 257 -16.94 -2.55 -10.92
CA ASP A 257 -17.78 -2.23 -9.76
C ASP A 257 -17.00 -1.35 -8.77
N VAL A 258 -15.70 -1.65 -8.56
CA VAL A 258 -14.85 -0.80 -7.74
C VAL A 258 -13.37 -0.93 -8.11
N HIS A 259 -12.67 0.20 -8.12
CA HIS A 259 -11.21 0.29 -8.07
C HIS A 259 -10.79 0.57 -6.64
N ILE A 260 -10.05 -0.36 -6.01
CA ILE A 260 -9.43 -0.20 -4.68
C ILE A 260 -8.02 0.33 -4.90
N ILE A 261 -7.73 1.51 -4.38
CA ILE A 261 -6.46 2.20 -4.64
C ILE A 261 -5.97 2.95 -3.40
N GLY A 262 -4.68 3.20 -3.31
CA GLY A 262 -4.13 4.07 -2.27
C GLY A 262 -4.61 5.53 -2.42
N LYS A 263 -4.82 6.22 -1.30
CA LYS A 263 -5.29 7.61 -1.29
C LYS A 263 -4.39 8.60 -2.05
N ASP A 264 -3.12 8.28 -2.23
CA ASP A 264 -2.13 9.09 -2.94
C ASP A 264 -2.32 9.11 -4.46
N ILE A 265 -3.05 8.14 -5.02
CA ILE A 265 -3.32 8.05 -6.45
C ILE A 265 -4.80 8.26 -6.81
N VAL A 266 -5.62 8.73 -5.87
CA VAL A 266 -7.05 9.03 -6.09
C VAL A 266 -7.24 10.01 -7.25
N ARG A 267 -6.41 11.04 -7.36
CA ARG A 267 -6.50 12.04 -8.45
C ARG A 267 -6.40 11.40 -9.83
N PHE A 268 -5.51 10.45 -10.01
CA PHE A 268 -5.31 9.78 -11.30
C PHE A 268 -6.51 8.91 -11.67
N HIS A 269 -7.15 8.26 -10.70
CA HIS A 269 -8.27 7.35 -10.89
C HIS A 269 -9.63 8.05 -10.93
N THR A 270 -9.73 9.29 -10.44
CA THR A 270 -11.00 10.03 -10.38
C THR A 270 -11.04 11.24 -11.30
N ILE A 271 -9.91 11.65 -11.88
CA ILE A 271 -9.82 12.74 -12.86
C ILE A 271 -9.29 12.21 -14.20
N TYR A 272 -8.06 11.69 -14.25
CA TYR A 272 -7.44 11.30 -15.52
C TYR A 272 -8.14 10.09 -16.15
N TRP A 273 -8.36 9.04 -15.36
CA TRP A 273 -9.02 7.84 -15.84
C TRP A 273 -10.46 8.06 -16.34
N PRO A 274 -11.35 8.72 -15.61
CA PRO A 274 -12.68 9.05 -16.12
C PRO A 274 -12.65 9.90 -17.39
N ILE A 275 -11.76 10.89 -17.47
CA ILE A 275 -11.66 11.73 -18.69
C ILE A 275 -11.16 10.92 -19.88
N MET A 276 -10.21 10.01 -19.71
CA MET A 276 -9.78 9.10 -20.77
C MET A 276 -10.96 8.25 -21.27
N LEU A 277 -11.76 7.69 -20.36
CA LEU A 277 -12.95 6.90 -20.71
C LEU A 277 -14.01 7.74 -21.40
N MET A 278 -14.30 8.95 -20.93
CA MET A 278 -15.21 9.88 -21.58
C MET A 278 -14.76 10.20 -23.01
N ALA A 279 -13.47 10.43 -23.21
CA ALA A 279 -12.88 10.69 -24.52
C ALA A 279 -12.95 9.47 -25.46
N LEU A 280 -12.85 8.25 -24.90
CA LEU A 280 -13.01 7.00 -25.63
C LEU A 280 -14.48 6.66 -25.93
N GLY A 281 -15.43 7.31 -25.24
CA GLY A 281 -16.86 6.99 -25.30
C GLY A 281 -17.24 5.74 -24.49
N GLU A 282 -16.44 5.39 -23.49
CA GLU A 282 -16.61 4.20 -22.65
C GLU A 282 -17.27 4.54 -21.31
N PRO A 283 -18.04 3.60 -20.69
CA PRO A 283 -18.63 3.79 -19.37
C PRO A 283 -17.56 4.00 -18.30
N LEU A 284 -17.88 4.80 -17.28
CA LEU A 284 -17.01 4.99 -16.13
C LEU A 284 -17.13 3.82 -15.14
N PRO A 285 -16.10 3.53 -14.31
CA PRO A 285 -16.23 2.63 -13.19
C PRO A 285 -17.31 3.13 -12.23
N LYS A 286 -18.00 2.23 -11.54
CA LYS A 286 -19.08 2.61 -10.62
C LYS A 286 -18.54 3.34 -9.40
N GLN A 287 -17.37 2.88 -8.88
CA GLN A 287 -16.78 3.42 -7.67
C GLN A 287 -15.25 3.38 -7.69
N VAL A 288 -14.64 4.37 -7.04
CA VAL A 288 -13.22 4.41 -6.69
C VAL A 288 -13.09 4.57 -5.18
N TYR A 289 -12.52 3.57 -4.52
CA TYR A 289 -12.24 3.62 -3.09
C TYR A 289 -10.76 3.93 -2.86
N GLY A 290 -10.49 5.14 -2.34
CA GLY A 290 -9.16 5.56 -1.93
C GLY A 290 -8.88 5.17 -0.48
N HIS A 291 -8.27 3.99 -0.26
CA HIS A 291 -7.96 3.52 1.08
C HIS A 291 -6.82 4.32 1.73
N PRO A 292 -6.81 4.45 3.06
CA PRO A 292 -5.77 5.16 3.80
C PRO A 292 -4.43 4.42 3.81
N TRP A 293 -3.37 5.12 4.25
CA TRP A 293 -2.04 4.53 4.38
C TRP A 293 -1.92 3.66 5.63
N LEU A 294 -1.13 2.61 5.50
CA LEU A 294 -0.64 1.80 6.59
C LEU A 294 0.73 2.33 7.03
N LEU A 295 0.81 2.83 8.26
CA LEU A 295 2.03 3.34 8.89
C LEU A 295 2.66 2.26 9.78
N PHE A 296 3.95 2.41 10.10
CA PHE A 296 4.59 1.63 11.14
C PHE A 296 4.95 2.56 12.32
N GLY A 297 4.30 2.35 13.45
CA GLY A 297 4.30 3.34 14.54
C GLY A 297 3.67 4.66 14.08
N GLU A 298 4.35 5.77 14.30
CA GLU A 298 3.90 7.10 13.87
C GLU A 298 4.41 7.50 12.48
N ASP A 299 5.27 6.68 11.86
CA ASP A 299 6.00 7.03 10.65
C ASP A 299 5.54 6.27 9.41
N LYS A 300 5.56 6.95 8.25
CA LYS A 300 5.45 6.29 6.95
C LYS A 300 6.66 5.37 6.73
N MET A 301 6.39 4.12 6.33
CA MET A 301 7.45 3.16 6.02
C MET A 301 8.33 3.65 4.88
N SER A 302 9.65 3.60 5.09
CA SER A 302 10.65 3.99 4.10
C SER A 302 11.93 3.19 4.31
N LYS A 303 12.51 2.66 3.22
CA LYS A 303 13.81 1.96 3.29
C LYS A 303 14.92 2.83 3.85
N SER A 304 14.91 4.13 3.52
CA SER A 304 15.89 5.09 4.04
C SER A 304 15.81 5.30 5.56
N ARG A 305 14.66 4.99 6.18
CA ARG A 305 14.47 5.04 7.64
C ARG A 305 14.71 3.69 8.31
N GLY A 306 14.86 2.61 7.53
CA GLY A 306 15.06 1.24 8.04
C GLY A 306 13.85 0.70 8.83
N ASN A 307 12.64 1.25 8.59
CA ASN A 307 11.40 0.85 9.26
C ASN A 307 10.45 0.08 8.33
N VAL A 308 11.00 -0.59 7.32
CA VAL A 308 10.20 -1.38 6.36
C VAL A 308 9.98 -2.79 6.90
N ILE A 309 8.71 -3.21 6.87
CA ILE A 309 8.29 -4.59 7.18
C ILE A 309 7.78 -5.23 5.90
N TYR A 310 8.14 -6.47 5.67
CA TYR A 310 7.70 -7.26 4.53
C TYR A 310 6.66 -8.31 4.94
N ALA A 311 5.64 -8.51 4.10
CA ALA A 311 4.57 -9.45 4.39
C ALA A 311 5.06 -10.90 4.51
N ASP A 312 5.99 -11.31 3.64
CA ASP A 312 6.55 -12.66 3.65
C ASP A 312 7.34 -12.98 4.93
N ASP A 313 7.95 -11.98 5.58
CA ASP A 313 8.62 -12.17 6.87
C ASP A 313 7.58 -12.35 8.00
N LEU A 314 6.51 -11.54 8.01
CA LEU A 314 5.43 -11.72 8.99
C LEU A 314 4.71 -13.06 8.81
N VAL A 315 4.50 -13.51 7.58
CA VAL A 315 3.85 -14.80 7.29
C VAL A 315 4.68 -15.97 7.83
N LYS A 316 6.00 -15.90 7.79
CA LYS A 316 6.90 -16.93 8.38
C LYS A 316 6.75 -17.03 9.89
N ASP A 317 6.61 -15.88 10.57
CA ASP A 317 6.57 -15.83 12.03
C ASP A 317 5.15 -16.05 12.59
N PHE A 318 4.08 -15.64 11.89
CA PHE A 318 2.69 -15.65 12.40
C PHE A 318 1.72 -16.53 11.58
N GLY A 319 2.10 -16.93 10.38
CA GLY A 319 1.20 -17.60 9.44
C GLY A 319 0.35 -16.62 8.61
N VAL A 320 -0.06 -17.06 7.43
CA VAL A 320 -0.75 -16.20 6.44
C VAL A 320 -2.07 -15.64 6.96
N ASP A 321 -2.91 -16.47 7.57
CA ASP A 321 -4.24 -16.06 8.04
C ASP A 321 -4.17 -15.04 9.17
N ALA A 322 -3.19 -15.17 10.07
CA ALA A 322 -2.99 -14.21 11.15
C ALA A 322 -2.54 -12.84 10.60
N VAL A 323 -1.66 -12.82 9.61
CA VAL A 323 -1.24 -11.58 8.95
C VAL A 323 -2.39 -10.93 8.19
N ARG A 324 -3.19 -11.69 7.44
CA ARG A 324 -4.39 -11.20 6.75
C ARG A 324 -5.39 -10.62 7.73
N TYR A 325 -5.73 -11.37 8.78
CA TYR A 325 -6.64 -10.92 9.84
C TYR A 325 -6.17 -9.61 10.47
N TYR A 326 -4.88 -9.55 10.85
CA TYR A 326 -4.30 -8.35 11.46
C TYR A 326 -4.44 -7.12 10.57
N LEU A 327 -4.03 -7.22 9.30
CA LEU A 327 -4.14 -6.12 8.35
C LEU A 327 -5.57 -5.63 8.17
N LEU A 328 -6.53 -6.55 8.10
CA LEU A 328 -7.95 -6.23 7.88
C LEU A 328 -8.65 -5.72 9.14
N SER A 329 -8.21 -6.14 10.34
CA SER A 329 -8.80 -5.72 11.61
C SER A 329 -8.23 -4.39 12.14
N GLU A 330 -6.97 -4.07 11.82
CA GLU A 330 -6.29 -2.89 12.38
C GLU A 330 -6.52 -1.62 11.56
N MET A 331 -6.84 -1.75 10.27
CA MET A 331 -6.95 -0.60 9.38
C MET A 331 -8.32 0.08 9.44
N PRO A 332 -8.40 1.35 9.87
CA PRO A 332 -9.62 2.16 9.74
C PRO A 332 -9.96 2.39 8.27
N HIS A 333 -11.25 2.53 7.94
CA HIS A 333 -11.69 2.69 6.54
C HIS A 333 -11.39 4.07 5.91
N ALA A 334 -11.19 5.12 6.72
CA ALA A 334 -11.06 6.51 6.22
C ALA A 334 -9.84 7.27 6.77
N GLN A 335 -9.16 6.74 7.78
CA GLN A 335 -8.00 7.35 8.44
C GLN A 335 -6.78 6.43 8.31
N ASP A 336 -5.58 7.02 8.35
CA ASP A 336 -4.36 6.22 8.34
C ASP A 336 -4.30 5.30 9.55
N GLY A 337 -3.94 4.04 9.32
CA GLY A 337 -3.74 3.05 10.36
C GLY A 337 -2.27 2.92 10.72
N SER A 338 -2.01 2.52 11.96
CA SER A 338 -0.66 2.26 12.44
C SER A 338 -0.55 0.81 12.90
N ILE A 339 0.49 0.12 12.45
CA ILE A 339 0.81 -1.23 12.90
C ILE A 339 2.08 -1.23 13.73
N THR A 340 2.14 -2.15 14.70
CA THR A 340 3.35 -2.44 15.48
C THR A 340 3.45 -3.95 15.71
N TYR A 341 4.61 -4.43 16.12
CA TYR A 341 4.75 -5.84 16.49
C TYR A 341 3.92 -6.17 17.75
N GLU A 342 3.84 -5.21 18.67
CA GLU A 342 3.06 -5.34 19.91
C GLU A 342 1.58 -5.52 19.60
N SER A 343 0.98 -4.66 18.76
CA SER A 343 -0.44 -4.76 18.40
C SER A 343 -0.74 -6.04 17.61
N LEU A 344 0.19 -6.50 16.75
CA LEU A 344 0.04 -7.76 16.03
C LEU A 344 0.01 -8.96 17.00
N ILE A 345 0.94 -9.02 17.94
CA ILE A 345 1.02 -10.10 18.93
C ILE A 345 -0.19 -10.06 19.87
N GLU A 346 -0.63 -8.87 20.28
CA GLU A 346 -1.83 -8.70 21.10
C GLU A 346 -3.07 -9.24 20.37
N ARG A 347 -3.32 -8.84 19.13
CA ARG A 347 -4.42 -9.34 18.29
C ARG A 347 -4.33 -10.85 18.10
N TYR A 348 -3.15 -11.37 17.79
CA TYR A 348 -2.93 -12.79 17.62
C TYR A 348 -3.31 -13.57 18.88
N ASN A 349 -2.84 -13.14 20.04
CA ASN A 349 -3.09 -13.84 21.30
C ASN A 349 -4.53 -13.65 21.80
N SER A 350 -5.08 -12.43 21.76
CA SER A 350 -6.40 -12.13 22.31
C SER A 350 -7.53 -12.61 21.38
N ASP A 351 -7.47 -12.26 20.11
CA ASP A 351 -8.55 -12.49 19.19
C ASP A 351 -8.51 -13.91 18.61
N LEU A 352 -7.32 -14.32 18.09
CA LEU A 352 -7.18 -15.58 17.39
C LEU A 352 -6.99 -16.75 18.36
N ALA A 353 -5.99 -16.72 19.25
CA ALA A 353 -5.71 -17.83 20.14
C ALA A 353 -6.76 -17.96 21.26
N ASN A 354 -7.01 -16.88 22.01
CA ASN A 354 -7.87 -16.94 23.19
C ASN A 354 -9.37 -16.86 22.85
N THR A 355 -9.78 -16.06 21.85
CA THR A 355 -11.21 -15.92 21.57
C THR A 355 -11.69 -17.00 20.59
N ILE A 356 -11.16 -17.03 19.37
CA ILE A 356 -11.62 -17.95 18.31
C ILE A 356 -11.09 -19.36 18.57
N GLY A 357 -9.78 -19.52 18.75
CA GLY A 357 -9.13 -20.82 18.91
C GLY A 357 -9.61 -21.57 20.15
N ASN A 358 -9.73 -20.87 21.29
CA ASN A 358 -10.23 -21.47 22.54
C ASN A 358 -11.71 -21.87 22.44
N LEU A 359 -12.56 -21.03 21.79
CA LEU A 359 -13.97 -21.35 21.57
C LEU A 359 -14.14 -22.66 20.80
N VAL A 360 -13.47 -22.77 19.64
CA VAL A 360 -13.56 -23.97 18.79
C VAL A 360 -13.03 -25.21 19.53
N ASN A 361 -11.83 -25.09 20.11
CA ASN A 361 -11.19 -26.23 20.79
C ASN A 361 -12.02 -26.73 21.99
N ARG A 362 -12.52 -25.82 22.85
CA ARG A 362 -13.38 -26.19 24.00
C ARG A 362 -14.67 -26.85 23.57
N THR A 363 -15.33 -26.27 22.56
CA THR A 363 -16.62 -26.79 22.07
C THR A 363 -16.48 -28.20 21.48
N VAL A 364 -15.52 -28.38 20.57
CA VAL A 364 -15.26 -29.67 19.92
C VAL A 364 -14.81 -30.73 20.95
N ALA A 365 -13.97 -30.34 21.92
CA ALA A 365 -13.55 -31.23 23.02
C ALA A 365 -14.74 -31.67 23.90
N MET A 366 -15.65 -30.75 24.25
CA MET A 366 -16.84 -31.08 25.03
C MET A 366 -17.80 -31.98 24.25
N GLN A 367 -17.99 -31.74 22.92
CA GLN A 367 -18.79 -32.54 22.04
C GLN A 367 -18.26 -34.00 21.97
N ASN A 368 -16.95 -34.14 21.80
CA ASN A 368 -16.31 -35.47 21.83
C ASN A 368 -16.48 -36.15 23.18
N LYS A 369 -16.27 -35.41 24.27
CA LYS A 369 -16.30 -35.96 25.64
C LYS A 369 -17.71 -36.44 26.08
N TYR A 370 -18.76 -35.68 25.76
CA TYR A 370 -20.09 -35.87 26.32
C TYR A 370 -21.04 -36.59 25.37
N PHE A 371 -20.77 -36.64 24.07
CA PHE A 371 -21.61 -37.24 23.02
C PHE A 371 -20.81 -38.09 22.03
N ASP A 372 -19.61 -38.54 22.38
CA ASP A 372 -18.74 -39.35 21.49
C ASP A 372 -18.57 -38.71 20.09
N GLY A 373 -18.58 -37.39 20.05
CA GLY A 373 -18.48 -36.56 18.85
C GLY A 373 -19.78 -36.39 18.08
N VAL A 374 -20.85 -37.15 18.39
CA VAL A 374 -22.12 -37.09 17.63
C VAL A 374 -22.90 -35.82 17.99
N ILE A 375 -23.25 -35.02 17.00
CA ILE A 375 -24.03 -33.79 17.16
C ILE A 375 -25.47 -34.15 17.54
N ALA A 376 -25.87 -33.79 18.77
CA ALA A 376 -27.23 -34.04 19.26
C ALA A 376 -28.24 -33.07 18.63
N ALA A 377 -29.49 -33.54 18.40
CA ALA A 377 -30.55 -32.63 18.03
C ALA A 377 -30.92 -31.72 19.23
N PRO A 378 -31.18 -30.42 19.01
CA PRO A 378 -31.67 -29.53 20.07
C PRO A 378 -33.00 -30.04 20.65
N ALA A 379 -33.11 -30.12 21.98
CA ALA A 379 -34.32 -30.63 22.67
C ALA A 379 -34.86 -29.56 23.64
N ASP A 380 -34.13 -29.29 24.72
CA ASP A 380 -34.56 -28.39 25.78
C ASP A 380 -34.06 -26.97 25.53
N LYS A 381 -34.96 -26.06 25.15
CA LYS A 381 -34.63 -24.66 24.78
C LYS A 381 -34.84 -23.71 25.95
N GLU A 382 -33.96 -22.75 26.10
CA GLU A 382 -34.04 -21.68 27.09
C GLU A 382 -33.91 -20.29 26.41
N PRO A 383 -34.35 -19.18 27.07
CA PRO A 383 -34.29 -17.84 26.46
C PRO A 383 -32.91 -17.40 25.98
N LEU A 384 -31.85 -17.88 26.62
CA LEU A 384 -30.45 -17.59 26.26
C LEU A 384 -30.08 -18.11 24.87
N ASP A 385 -30.75 -19.18 24.40
CA ASP A 385 -30.54 -19.78 23.07
C ASP A 385 -31.06 -18.85 21.96
N ASP A 386 -32.20 -18.17 22.23
CA ASP A 386 -32.77 -17.20 21.31
C ASP A 386 -31.88 -15.96 21.14
N GLU A 387 -31.21 -15.58 22.23
CA GLU A 387 -30.23 -14.47 22.19
C GLU A 387 -29.06 -14.84 21.25
N ILE A 388 -28.51 -16.04 21.37
CA ILE A 388 -27.39 -16.51 20.53
C ILE A 388 -27.81 -16.57 19.05
N SER A 389 -28.96 -17.19 18.75
CA SER A 389 -29.43 -17.29 17.36
C SER A 389 -29.74 -15.94 16.74
N SER A 390 -30.36 -15.04 17.51
CA SER A 390 -30.66 -13.67 17.06
C SER A 390 -29.38 -12.87 16.83
N LEU A 391 -28.38 -12.99 17.69
CA LEU A 391 -27.09 -12.31 17.51
C LEU A 391 -26.34 -12.84 16.30
N ALA A 392 -26.34 -14.16 16.04
CA ALA A 392 -25.70 -14.74 14.88
C ALA A 392 -26.30 -14.18 13.57
N LEU A 393 -27.63 -14.12 13.46
CA LEU A 393 -28.31 -13.51 12.31
C LEU A 393 -28.05 -12.01 12.16
N LYS A 394 -28.04 -11.27 13.28
CA LYS A 394 -27.70 -9.87 13.28
C LYS A 394 -26.25 -9.65 12.82
N THR A 395 -25.31 -10.48 13.27
CA THR A 395 -23.90 -10.39 12.86
C THR A 395 -23.74 -10.50 11.35
N VAL A 396 -24.50 -11.40 10.68
CA VAL A 396 -24.48 -11.51 9.22
C VAL A 396 -24.88 -10.19 8.56
N ALA A 397 -26.01 -9.61 8.99
CA ALA A 397 -26.51 -8.36 8.42
C ALA A 397 -25.53 -7.17 8.65
N GLU A 398 -24.88 -7.11 9.82
CA GLU A 398 -23.87 -6.07 10.09
C GLU A 398 -22.59 -6.28 9.27
N VAL A 399 -22.15 -7.53 9.08
CA VAL A 399 -21.01 -7.84 8.21
C VAL A 399 -21.31 -7.48 6.76
N ASP A 400 -22.50 -7.79 6.25
CA ASP A 400 -22.93 -7.37 4.91
C ASP A 400 -22.82 -5.85 4.74
N ARG A 401 -23.41 -5.10 5.66
CA ARG A 401 -23.35 -3.65 5.66
C ARG A 401 -21.91 -3.13 5.71
N CYS A 402 -21.06 -3.74 6.55
CA CYS A 402 -19.65 -3.35 6.64
C CYS A 402 -18.89 -3.58 5.33
N PHE A 403 -19.14 -4.68 4.62
CA PHE A 403 -18.51 -4.93 3.31
C PHE A 403 -19.02 -3.97 2.24
N ASP A 404 -20.31 -3.66 2.22
CA ASP A 404 -20.86 -2.69 1.28
C ASP A 404 -20.37 -1.25 1.52
N GLU A 405 -20.02 -0.92 2.78
CA GLU A 405 -19.44 0.38 3.18
C GLU A 405 -17.91 0.37 3.29
N TYR A 406 -17.21 -0.71 2.90
CA TYR A 406 -15.75 -0.89 3.03
C TYR A 406 -15.21 -0.73 4.46
N LYS A 407 -16.03 -0.93 5.47
CA LYS A 407 -15.68 -0.90 6.90
C LYS A 407 -15.21 -2.28 7.37
N ILE A 408 -14.13 -2.77 6.78
CA ILE A 408 -13.69 -4.16 6.94
C ILE A 408 -13.23 -4.46 8.37
N SER A 409 -12.60 -3.50 9.05
CA SER A 409 -12.27 -3.65 10.46
C SER A 409 -13.50 -3.76 11.37
N ASP A 410 -14.58 -3.04 11.05
CA ASP A 410 -15.85 -3.16 11.79
C ASP A 410 -16.50 -4.53 11.56
N ALA A 411 -16.35 -5.10 10.35
CA ALA A 411 -16.81 -6.46 10.07
C ALA A 411 -16.10 -7.49 10.95
N THR A 412 -14.77 -7.39 11.11
CA THR A 412 -14.03 -8.28 12.02
C THR A 412 -14.46 -8.14 13.47
N GLU A 413 -14.73 -6.92 13.95
CA GLU A 413 -15.20 -6.70 15.32
C GLU A 413 -16.60 -7.26 15.55
N ASN A 414 -17.52 -7.17 14.58
CA ASN A 414 -18.83 -7.82 14.66
C ASN A 414 -18.70 -9.34 14.76
N ILE A 415 -17.82 -9.95 13.99
CA ILE A 415 -17.53 -11.40 14.05
C ILE A 415 -16.96 -11.78 15.41
N LEU A 416 -16.00 -11.02 15.94
CA LEU A 416 -15.43 -11.23 17.27
C LEU A 416 -16.46 -11.06 18.40
N THR A 417 -17.39 -10.13 18.24
CA THR A 417 -18.49 -9.92 19.21
C THR A 417 -19.34 -11.19 19.33
N LEU A 418 -19.67 -11.84 18.20
CA LEU A 418 -20.33 -13.13 18.23
C LEU A 418 -19.47 -14.22 18.90
N ALA A 419 -18.17 -14.29 18.58
CA ALA A 419 -17.26 -15.26 19.19
C ALA A 419 -17.13 -15.09 20.71
N ARG A 420 -16.99 -13.84 21.18
CA ARG A 420 -16.95 -13.51 22.62
C ARG A 420 -18.27 -13.87 23.31
N ARG A 421 -19.40 -13.62 22.65
CA ARG A 421 -20.73 -13.98 23.19
C ARG A 421 -20.91 -15.50 23.30
N LEU A 422 -20.41 -16.26 22.33
CA LEU A 422 -20.41 -17.73 22.39
C LEU A 422 -19.52 -18.27 23.53
N ASN A 423 -18.34 -17.67 23.76
CA ASN A 423 -17.53 -18.03 24.92
C ASN A 423 -18.26 -17.74 26.24
N LYS A 424 -18.91 -16.57 26.36
CA LYS A 424 -19.72 -16.23 27.52
C LYS A 424 -20.91 -17.19 27.71
N TYR A 425 -21.54 -17.65 26.62
CA TYR A 425 -22.61 -18.64 26.67
C TYR A 425 -22.15 -19.98 27.24
N ILE A 426 -20.89 -20.41 26.96
CA ILE A 426 -20.30 -21.58 27.62
C ILE A 426 -20.24 -21.38 29.14
N ASP A 427 -19.81 -20.21 29.61
CA ASP A 427 -19.64 -19.94 31.03
C ASP A 427 -21.00 -19.79 31.76
N GLU A 428 -22.01 -19.23 31.11
CA GLU A 428 -23.37 -19.07 31.65
C GLU A 428 -24.13 -20.40 31.72
N THR A 429 -23.99 -21.26 30.68
CA THR A 429 -24.70 -22.54 30.61
C THR A 429 -23.98 -23.68 31.32
N THR A 430 -22.72 -23.49 31.69
CA THR A 430 -21.90 -24.46 32.43
C THR A 430 -22.04 -25.92 31.97
N PRO A 431 -21.67 -26.26 30.69
CA PRO A 431 -21.89 -27.58 30.11
C PRO A 431 -21.33 -28.74 30.96
N TRP A 432 -20.21 -28.50 31.65
CA TRP A 432 -19.59 -29.47 32.56
C TRP A 432 -20.43 -29.77 33.82
N ALA A 433 -21.30 -28.83 34.22
CA ALA A 433 -22.26 -29.10 35.30
C ALA A 433 -23.49 -29.85 34.78
N LEU A 434 -24.01 -29.46 33.60
CA LEU A 434 -25.10 -30.21 32.93
C LEU A 434 -24.75 -31.68 32.69
N ALA A 435 -23.50 -31.93 32.27
CA ALA A 435 -23.01 -33.30 32.00
C ALA A 435 -22.95 -34.21 33.22
N LYS A 436 -23.12 -33.74 34.46
CA LYS A 436 -23.17 -34.56 35.67
C LYS A 436 -24.55 -35.06 36.00
N ASP A 437 -25.59 -34.56 35.32
CA ASP A 437 -26.99 -34.91 35.57
C ASP A 437 -27.59 -35.43 34.26
N GLU A 438 -27.85 -36.75 34.22
CA GLU A 438 -28.38 -37.42 33.05
C GLU A 438 -29.76 -36.88 32.62
N SER A 439 -30.54 -36.32 33.58
CA SER A 439 -31.83 -35.68 33.26
C SER A 439 -31.68 -34.40 32.47
N LYS A 440 -30.49 -33.80 32.47
CA LYS A 440 -30.15 -32.55 31.72
C LYS A 440 -29.41 -32.81 30.40
N LYS A 441 -29.32 -34.03 29.96
CA LYS A 441 -28.62 -34.41 28.74
C LYS A 441 -29.21 -33.74 27.48
N GLY A 442 -30.56 -33.59 27.42
CA GLY A 442 -31.24 -32.87 26.36
C GLY A 442 -30.79 -31.37 26.30
N ARG A 443 -30.75 -30.73 27.49
CA ARG A 443 -30.25 -29.35 27.61
C ARG A 443 -28.79 -29.22 27.21
N LEU A 444 -27.93 -30.14 27.64
CA LEU A 444 -26.52 -30.18 27.27
C LEU A 444 -26.37 -30.31 25.73
N GLY A 445 -27.16 -31.18 25.12
CA GLY A 445 -27.19 -31.35 23.66
C GLY A 445 -27.54 -30.05 22.92
N THR A 446 -28.57 -29.32 23.41
CA THR A 446 -28.97 -28.02 22.86
C THR A 446 -27.86 -26.98 22.98
N VAL A 447 -27.22 -26.90 24.14
CA VAL A 447 -26.11 -25.95 24.37
C VAL A 447 -24.96 -26.21 23.41
N LEU A 448 -24.51 -27.44 23.27
CA LEU A 448 -23.40 -27.80 22.40
C LEU A 448 -23.77 -27.62 20.90
N TYR A 449 -25.02 -27.93 20.53
CA TYR A 449 -25.53 -27.66 19.18
C TYR A 449 -25.44 -26.15 18.85
N ASN A 450 -25.93 -25.30 19.74
CA ASN A 450 -25.93 -23.85 19.53
C ASN A 450 -24.51 -23.30 19.44
N LEU A 451 -23.57 -23.83 20.19
CA LEU A 451 -22.15 -23.46 20.10
C LEU A 451 -21.56 -23.87 18.76
N LEU A 452 -21.79 -25.12 18.31
CA LEU A 452 -21.29 -25.62 17.04
C LEU A 452 -21.90 -24.85 15.87
N GLU A 453 -23.20 -24.54 15.90
CA GLU A 453 -23.88 -23.76 14.87
C GLU A 453 -23.37 -22.31 14.86
N GLY A 454 -23.17 -21.67 16.01
CA GLY A 454 -22.54 -20.35 16.13
C GLY A 454 -21.11 -20.34 15.57
N ILE A 455 -20.32 -21.38 15.82
CA ILE A 455 -18.97 -21.56 15.26
C ILE A 455 -19.04 -21.74 13.74
N ARG A 456 -20.05 -22.45 13.21
CA ARG A 456 -20.28 -22.54 11.76
C ARG A 456 -20.52 -21.16 11.14
N PHE A 457 -21.36 -20.31 11.77
CA PHE A 457 -21.55 -18.91 11.35
C PHE A 457 -20.23 -18.16 11.33
N LEU A 458 -19.43 -18.28 12.40
CA LEU A 458 -18.10 -17.66 12.45
C LEU A 458 -17.21 -18.16 11.31
N ALA A 459 -17.16 -19.46 11.04
CA ALA A 459 -16.31 -20.03 9.99
C ALA A 459 -16.68 -19.50 8.61
N VAL A 460 -17.99 -19.44 8.28
CA VAL A 460 -18.45 -18.88 7.00
C VAL A 460 -18.04 -17.41 6.87
N LEU A 461 -18.28 -16.60 7.92
CA LEU A 461 -17.97 -15.17 7.91
C LEU A 461 -16.46 -14.88 7.95
N LEU A 462 -15.65 -15.79 8.51
CA LEU A 462 -14.18 -15.67 8.55
C LEU A 462 -13.50 -16.08 7.24
N THR A 463 -14.18 -16.81 6.34
CA THR A 463 -13.61 -17.30 5.07
C THR A 463 -12.91 -16.18 4.24
N PRO A 464 -13.44 -14.94 4.12
CA PRO A 464 -12.76 -13.87 3.41
C PRO A 464 -11.49 -13.39 4.08
N PHE A 465 -11.41 -13.48 5.38
CA PHE A 465 -10.31 -12.98 6.21
C PHE A 465 -9.21 -14.01 6.40
N MET A 466 -9.60 -15.21 6.78
CA MET A 466 -8.73 -16.32 7.19
C MET A 466 -9.18 -17.64 6.55
N PRO A 467 -8.99 -17.81 5.21
CA PRO A 467 -9.55 -18.95 4.48
C PRO A 467 -9.07 -20.32 4.99
N ASP A 468 -7.79 -20.48 5.33
CA ASP A 468 -7.22 -21.73 5.80
C ASP A 468 -7.71 -22.08 7.22
N THR A 469 -7.90 -21.06 8.06
CA THR A 469 -8.45 -21.22 9.42
C THR A 469 -9.94 -21.59 9.37
N ALA A 470 -10.72 -20.97 8.47
CA ALA A 470 -12.12 -21.30 8.27
C ALA A 470 -12.28 -22.78 7.84
N GLU A 471 -11.42 -23.26 6.93
CA GLU A 471 -11.40 -24.66 6.51
C GLU A 471 -11.16 -25.61 7.69
N LYS A 472 -10.13 -25.33 8.51
CA LYS A 472 -9.83 -26.11 9.71
C LYS A 472 -10.99 -26.09 10.73
N ILE A 473 -11.72 -24.98 10.84
CA ILE A 473 -12.92 -24.91 11.70
C ILE A 473 -14.02 -25.84 11.16
N PHE A 474 -14.31 -25.80 9.83
CA PHE A 474 -15.29 -26.68 9.22
C PHE A 474 -14.95 -28.18 9.42
N GLU A 475 -13.67 -28.54 9.26
CA GLU A 475 -13.19 -29.89 9.51
C GLU A 475 -13.41 -30.31 10.99
N GLN A 476 -13.09 -29.41 11.93
CA GLN A 476 -13.22 -29.69 13.35
C GLN A 476 -14.68 -29.80 13.81
N ILE A 477 -15.59 -28.98 13.27
CA ILE A 477 -17.02 -29.09 13.60
C ILE A 477 -17.75 -30.15 12.75
N GLY A 478 -17.06 -30.79 11.78
CA GLY A 478 -17.57 -31.92 11.01
C GLY A 478 -18.69 -31.57 10.05
N THR A 479 -18.70 -30.42 9.41
CA THR A 479 -19.76 -29.98 8.53
C THR A 479 -19.30 -29.63 7.13
N ASN A 480 -20.15 -29.94 6.13
CA ASN A 480 -20.00 -29.47 4.74
C ASN A 480 -20.92 -28.28 4.42
N GLU A 481 -21.71 -27.80 5.39
CA GLU A 481 -22.57 -26.63 5.18
C GLU A 481 -21.75 -25.33 5.35
N ARG A 482 -21.29 -24.81 4.21
CA ARG A 482 -20.33 -23.69 4.10
C ARG A 482 -20.90 -22.53 3.30
N SER A 483 -22.15 -22.68 2.81
CA SER A 483 -22.74 -21.69 1.92
C SER A 483 -23.15 -20.42 2.66
N TYR A 484 -23.05 -19.28 1.99
CA TYR A 484 -23.58 -18.02 2.50
C TYR A 484 -25.11 -18.11 2.72
N GLU A 485 -25.81 -18.80 1.84
CA GLU A 485 -27.26 -19.02 1.92
C GLU A 485 -27.68 -19.69 3.23
N SER A 486 -26.82 -20.57 3.78
CA SER A 486 -27.06 -21.25 5.06
C SER A 486 -27.06 -20.31 6.28
N LEU A 487 -26.56 -19.07 6.13
CA LEU A 487 -26.57 -18.06 7.19
C LEU A 487 -27.90 -17.32 7.33
N LYS A 488 -28.86 -17.55 6.43
CA LYS A 488 -30.21 -16.92 6.51
C LYS A 488 -31.05 -17.44 7.67
N ALA A 489 -30.73 -18.60 8.22
CA ALA A 489 -31.40 -19.19 9.36
C ALA A 489 -30.41 -19.88 10.28
N PHE A 490 -30.61 -19.79 11.57
CA PHE A 490 -29.85 -20.52 12.56
C PHE A 490 -30.38 -21.93 12.69
N GLY A 491 -29.49 -22.94 12.62
CA GLY A 491 -29.89 -24.36 12.74
C GLY A 491 -29.66 -25.18 11.47
N ALA A 492 -28.74 -24.78 10.59
CA ALA A 492 -28.41 -25.56 9.39
C ALA A 492 -27.45 -26.74 9.65
N LEU A 493 -26.78 -26.77 10.82
CA LEU A 493 -25.91 -27.86 11.21
C LEU A 493 -26.72 -29.16 11.39
N LYS A 494 -26.28 -30.26 10.79
CA LYS A 494 -27.02 -31.53 10.81
C LYS A 494 -26.73 -32.33 12.06
N SER A 495 -27.77 -32.67 12.79
CA SER A 495 -27.71 -33.62 13.88
C SER A 495 -27.41 -35.05 13.38
N GLY A 496 -26.66 -35.80 14.20
CA GLY A 496 -26.24 -37.18 13.84
C GLY A 496 -24.88 -37.22 13.11
N GLU A 497 -24.40 -36.10 12.57
CA GLU A 497 -23.02 -36.00 12.06
C GLU A 497 -22.02 -35.97 13.23
N LYS A 498 -20.74 -36.23 12.94
CA LYS A 498 -19.68 -36.23 13.96
C LYS A 498 -18.74 -35.08 13.76
N VAL A 499 -18.38 -34.43 14.88
CA VAL A 499 -17.24 -33.47 14.92
C VAL A 499 -15.91 -34.22 14.76
N GLY A 500 -14.90 -33.50 14.28
CA GLY A 500 -13.55 -34.01 14.17
C GLY A 500 -12.79 -34.02 15.50
N THR A 501 -11.46 -34.10 15.40
CA THR A 501 -10.56 -34.04 16.56
C THR A 501 -10.27 -32.59 16.91
N PRO A 502 -10.38 -32.18 18.18
CA PRO A 502 -10.02 -30.84 18.60
C PRO A 502 -8.51 -30.62 18.45
N THR A 503 -8.12 -29.66 17.63
CA THR A 503 -6.72 -29.24 17.41
C THR A 503 -6.61 -27.74 17.60
N PRO A 504 -5.54 -27.23 18.24
CA PRO A 504 -5.33 -25.80 18.34
C PRO A 504 -5.26 -25.15 16.96
N LEU A 505 -6.10 -24.14 16.72
CA LEU A 505 -6.03 -23.33 15.50
C LEU A 505 -4.83 -22.39 15.54
N PHE A 506 -4.57 -21.82 16.70
CA PHE A 506 -3.48 -20.89 17.00
C PHE A 506 -2.82 -21.24 18.32
N ASN A 507 -1.51 -21.31 18.34
CA ASN A 507 -0.73 -21.48 19.56
C ASN A 507 -0.41 -20.09 20.14
N ARG A 508 -0.56 -19.93 21.44
CA ARG A 508 -0.22 -18.65 22.09
C ARG A 508 1.26 -18.33 21.90
N ILE A 509 1.55 -17.10 21.52
CA ILE A 509 2.90 -16.58 21.31
C ILE A 509 3.39 -15.91 22.60
N ASP A 510 4.65 -16.20 22.97
CA ASP A 510 5.39 -15.43 23.97
C ASP A 510 5.80 -14.08 23.34
N GLY A 511 5.04 -13.03 23.68
CA GLY A 511 5.17 -11.74 23.05
C GLY A 511 6.50 -11.04 23.35
N GLU A 512 6.98 -11.10 24.58
CA GLU A 512 8.23 -10.44 24.98
C GLU A 512 9.41 -11.01 24.21
N LYS A 513 9.52 -12.33 24.16
CA LYS A 513 10.58 -13.03 23.45
C LYS A 513 10.55 -12.75 21.95
N LEU A 514 9.37 -12.80 21.33
CA LEU A 514 9.25 -12.56 19.89
C LEU A 514 9.57 -11.11 19.51
N ILE A 515 9.17 -10.12 20.32
CA ILE A 515 9.50 -8.70 20.10
C ILE A 515 11.02 -8.50 20.17
N GLU A 516 11.71 -9.12 21.14
CA GLU A 516 13.16 -9.06 21.21
C GLU A 516 13.83 -9.64 19.95
N GLU A 517 13.37 -10.80 19.46
CA GLU A 517 13.88 -11.45 18.26
C GLU A 517 13.63 -10.59 17.00
N LEU A 518 12.42 -10.05 16.80
CA LEU A 518 12.07 -9.21 15.66
C LEU A 518 12.85 -7.88 15.67
N THR A 519 13.00 -7.27 16.86
CA THR A 519 13.79 -6.04 17.03
C THR A 519 15.27 -6.27 16.73
N ALA A 520 15.81 -7.42 17.14
CA ALA A 520 17.18 -7.80 16.82
C ALA A 520 17.40 -8.00 15.32
N LYS A 521 16.50 -8.73 14.65
CA LYS A 521 16.51 -8.92 13.18
C LYS A 521 16.47 -7.57 12.44
N GLN A 522 15.61 -6.66 12.87
CA GLN A 522 15.49 -5.33 12.26
C GLN A 522 16.77 -4.50 12.41
N LYS A 523 17.40 -4.55 13.61
CA LYS A 523 18.71 -3.89 13.84
C LYS A 523 19.83 -4.49 12.98
N GLU A 524 19.83 -5.80 12.76
CA GLU A 524 20.79 -6.46 11.89
C GLU A 524 20.61 -6.09 10.42
N GLN A 525 19.36 -6.03 9.94
CA GLN A 525 19.04 -5.56 8.59
C GLN A 525 19.49 -4.11 8.39
N GLN A 526 19.22 -3.22 9.33
CA GLN A 526 19.69 -1.83 9.31
C GLN A 526 21.24 -1.74 9.27
N LYS A 527 21.93 -2.60 10.01
CA LYS A 527 23.40 -2.66 9.96
C LYS A 527 23.92 -3.16 8.61
N ALA A 528 23.27 -4.15 8.02
CA ALA A 528 23.63 -4.68 6.70
C ALA A 528 23.41 -3.65 5.59
N GLU A 529 22.31 -2.90 5.63
CA GLU A 529 22.04 -1.80 4.71
C GLU A 529 23.05 -0.65 4.87
N LYS A 530 23.38 -0.26 6.11
CA LYS A 530 24.45 0.72 6.38
C LYS A 530 25.83 0.28 5.85
N LYS A 531 26.13 -1.00 5.93
CA LYS A 531 27.39 -1.56 5.39
C LYS A 531 27.43 -1.50 3.85
N MET A 532 26.29 -1.61 3.18
CA MET A 532 26.16 -1.48 1.74
C MET A 532 26.32 -0.03 1.27
N ILE A 533 25.79 0.94 2.02
CA ILE A 533 25.94 2.39 1.75
C ILE A 533 27.41 2.82 1.86
N ASN A 534 28.18 2.19 2.73
CA ASN A 534 29.61 2.46 2.94
C ASN A 534 30.55 1.62 2.07
N SER A 535 30.03 0.86 1.09
CA SER A 535 30.87 0.11 0.15
C SER A 535 31.42 1.04 -0.93
N LEU A 536 32.65 0.78 -1.39
CA LEU A 536 33.22 1.44 -2.57
C LEU A 536 32.72 0.82 -3.90
N GLU A 537 31.80 -0.14 -3.81
CA GLU A 537 31.25 -0.82 -4.98
C GLU A 537 30.47 0.16 -5.86
N GLY A 538 30.88 0.30 -7.10
CA GLY A 538 30.30 1.30 -8.03
C GLY A 538 30.91 2.69 -8.00
N VAL A 539 31.87 2.97 -7.09
CA VAL A 539 32.64 4.22 -7.10
C VAL A 539 33.75 4.11 -8.14
N ALA A 540 33.79 5.04 -9.08
CA ALA A 540 34.83 5.07 -10.09
C ALA A 540 36.22 5.31 -9.45
N GLU A 541 37.20 4.50 -9.79
CA GLU A 541 38.59 4.75 -9.42
C GLU A 541 39.11 6.00 -10.15
N ILE A 542 39.80 6.87 -9.43
CA ILE A 542 40.43 8.08 -9.99
C ILE A 542 41.94 8.05 -9.77
N GLY A 543 42.70 8.60 -10.70
CA GLY A 543 44.13 8.78 -10.54
C GLY A 543 44.46 9.89 -9.56
N ILE A 544 45.67 9.87 -9.01
CA ILE A 544 46.17 10.89 -8.09
C ILE A 544 46.13 12.31 -8.72
N ASP A 545 46.31 12.38 -10.04
CA ASP A 545 46.23 13.64 -10.79
C ASP A 545 44.82 14.22 -10.83
N ASP A 546 43.79 13.39 -10.76
CA ASP A 546 42.39 13.86 -10.67
C ASP A 546 42.08 14.35 -9.26
N PHE A 547 42.55 13.66 -8.22
CA PHE A 547 42.44 14.15 -6.85
C PHE A 547 43.24 15.42 -6.62
N ALA A 548 44.41 15.57 -7.23
CA ALA A 548 45.26 16.78 -7.13
C ALA A 548 44.59 18.04 -7.70
N LYS A 549 43.55 17.90 -8.52
CA LYS A 549 42.72 19.03 -9.00
C LYS A 549 41.83 19.65 -7.93
N VAL A 550 41.60 18.93 -6.83
CA VAL A 550 40.76 19.37 -5.71
C VAL A 550 41.63 20.02 -4.66
N GLU A 551 41.35 21.32 -4.36
CA GLU A 551 42.07 22.06 -3.34
C GLU A 551 41.32 22.05 -2.02
N LEU A 552 41.83 21.27 -1.05
CA LEU A 552 41.27 21.14 0.30
C LEU A 552 42.06 22.03 1.26
N ARG A 553 41.35 22.88 2.03
CA ARG A 553 41.95 23.84 2.99
C ARG A 553 41.27 23.74 4.35
N VAL A 554 42.02 24.08 5.41
CA VAL A 554 41.50 24.33 6.75
C VAL A 554 40.92 25.73 6.78
N ALA A 555 39.71 25.90 7.25
CA ALA A 555 39.06 27.16 7.44
C ALA A 555 38.36 27.26 8.80
N GLU A 556 38.45 28.41 9.45
CA GLU A 556 37.71 28.69 10.69
C GLU A 556 36.36 29.33 10.37
N VAL A 557 35.32 28.84 11.02
CA VAL A 557 33.96 29.41 10.92
C VAL A 557 33.89 30.69 11.78
N LYS A 558 33.99 31.86 11.17
CA LYS A 558 33.89 33.17 11.85
C LYS A 558 32.45 33.52 12.21
N ALA A 559 31.52 33.21 11.31
CA ALA A 559 30.10 33.44 11.51
C ALA A 559 29.28 32.37 10.81
N CYS A 560 28.12 32.05 11.36
CA CYS A 560 27.15 31.17 10.76
C CYS A 560 25.73 31.72 11.00
N GLU A 561 24.89 31.68 9.97
CA GLU A 561 23.52 32.16 10.05
C GLU A 561 22.56 31.27 9.22
N LYS A 562 21.29 31.24 9.63
CA LYS A 562 20.24 30.54 8.86
C LYS A 562 19.90 31.35 7.62
N VAL A 563 19.74 30.67 6.49
CA VAL A 563 19.29 31.33 5.24
C VAL A 563 17.78 31.54 5.31
N PRO A 564 17.25 32.78 5.30
CA PRO A 564 15.83 33.05 5.60
C PRO A 564 14.82 32.31 4.71
N LYS A 565 15.23 31.99 3.48
CA LYS A 565 14.37 31.32 2.48
C LYS A 565 14.69 29.84 2.31
N ALA A 566 15.54 29.23 3.17
CA ALA A 566 15.97 27.83 3.02
C ALA A 566 16.08 27.14 4.37
N LYS A 567 15.10 26.27 4.67
CA LYS A 567 15.04 25.49 5.94
C LYS A 567 16.23 24.54 6.15
N LYS A 568 16.96 24.18 5.09
CA LYS A 568 18.07 23.21 5.13
C LYS A 568 19.46 23.85 5.05
N LEU A 569 19.56 25.15 4.74
CA LEU A 569 20.85 25.81 4.50
C LEU A 569 21.30 26.67 5.68
N LEU A 570 22.57 26.52 6.01
CA LEU A 570 23.31 27.46 6.80
C LEU A 570 24.28 28.24 5.87
N LYS A 571 24.40 29.56 6.06
CA LYS A 571 25.40 30.38 5.45
C LYS A 571 26.56 30.54 6.43
N LEU A 572 27.75 30.11 6.02
CA LEU A 572 28.95 30.16 6.80
C LEU A 572 29.88 31.25 6.21
N THR A 573 30.46 32.03 7.08
CA THR A 573 31.58 32.94 6.76
C THR A 573 32.86 32.31 7.31
N LEU A 574 33.77 31.95 6.40
CA LEU A 574 34.98 31.20 6.71
C LEU A 574 36.21 32.06 6.55
N ASP A 575 37.17 31.93 7.48
CA ASP A 575 38.54 32.40 7.33
C ASP A 575 39.41 31.22 6.87
N ASP A 576 39.82 31.21 5.61
CA ASP A 576 40.67 30.20 4.99
C ASP A 576 42.13 30.63 4.85
N GLY A 577 42.54 31.64 5.60
CA GLY A 577 43.91 32.14 5.61
C GLY A 577 44.29 33.01 4.39
N THR A 578 43.39 33.32 3.48
CA THR A 578 43.65 34.13 2.27
C THR A 578 43.56 35.64 2.51
N GLY A 579 43.18 36.06 3.73
CA GLY A 579 42.98 37.45 4.10
C GLY A 579 41.64 38.05 3.63
N LYS A 580 40.77 37.22 3.01
CA LYS A 580 39.39 37.55 2.64
C LYS A 580 38.45 36.51 3.16
N ASP A 581 37.35 36.93 3.75
CA ASP A 581 36.31 36.02 4.21
C ASP A 581 35.66 35.30 3.03
N ARG A 582 35.50 33.97 3.15
CA ARG A 582 34.86 33.11 2.17
C ARG A 582 33.43 32.79 2.61
N THR A 583 32.45 33.00 1.75
CA THR A 583 31.08 32.60 2.01
C THR A 583 30.84 31.20 1.45
N VAL A 584 30.26 30.33 2.27
CA VAL A 584 29.83 28.95 1.88
C VAL A 584 28.41 28.72 2.36
N ALA A 585 27.56 28.20 1.49
CA ALA A 585 26.24 27.71 1.85
C ALA A 585 26.27 26.18 1.95
N SER A 586 25.80 25.64 3.08
CA SER A 586 25.82 24.19 3.34
C SER A 586 24.46 23.65 3.81
N GLY A 587 24.08 22.46 3.34
CA GLY A 587 22.79 21.80 3.60
C GLY A 587 22.63 21.15 4.97
N ILE A 588 23.30 21.66 6.00
CA ILE A 588 23.43 21.02 7.32
C ILE A 588 22.52 21.61 8.42
N ALA A 589 21.62 22.52 8.08
CA ALA A 589 20.75 23.21 9.06
C ALA A 589 19.79 22.28 9.84
N LYS A 590 19.62 21.03 9.38
CA LYS A 590 18.86 19.99 10.10
C LYS A 590 19.61 19.46 11.32
N TRP A 591 20.95 19.41 11.23
CA TRP A 591 21.80 18.72 12.22
C TRP A 591 22.65 19.66 13.05
N TYR A 592 22.80 20.93 12.63
CA TYR A 592 23.61 21.93 13.32
C TYR A 592 22.86 23.24 13.48
N ALA A 593 22.92 23.80 14.68
CA ALA A 593 22.58 25.19 14.91
C ALA A 593 23.78 26.09 14.56
N PRO A 594 23.59 27.35 14.16
CA PRO A 594 24.70 28.28 13.85
C PRO A 594 25.77 28.34 14.94
N GLU A 595 25.39 28.37 16.19
CA GLU A 595 26.26 28.40 17.38
C GLU A 595 27.14 27.16 17.55
N ASP A 596 26.73 26.01 16.98
CA ASP A 596 27.50 24.75 17.03
C ASP A 596 28.76 24.80 16.16
N LEU A 597 28.79 25.71 15.18
CA LEU A 597 29.83 25.77 14.16
C LEU A 597 30.79 26.92 14.35
N VAL A 598 30.35 28.06 14.91
CA VAL A 598 31.19 29.24 15.09
C VAL A 598 32.40 28.95 15.97
N GLY A 599 33.59 29.40 15.54
CA GLY A 599 34.87 29.17 16.21
C GLY A 599 35.45 27.75 16.04
N LYS A 600 34.78 26.88 15.23
CA LYS A 600 35.31 25.56 14.87
C LYS A 600 36.05 25.62 13.53
N LYS A 601 37.01 24.71 13.34
CA LYS A 601 37.74 24.57 12.09
C LYS A 601 37.18 23.39 11.28
N VAL A 602 36.96 23.65 9.99
CA VAL A 602 36.36 22.74 9.04
C VAL A 602 37.28 22.57 7.82
N VAL A 603 37.03 21.48 7.07
CA VAL A 603 37.66 21.28 5.77
C VAL A 603 36.78 21.93 4.70
N VAL A 604 37.37 22.79 3.86
CA VAL A 604 36.69 23.41 2.73
C VAL A 604 37.31 23.00 1.40
N VAL A 605 36.51 22.65 0.41
CA VAL A 605 36.91 22.57 -0.99
C VAL A 605 36.95 23.99 -1.54
N ALA A 606 38.18 24.53 -1.72
CA ALA A 606 38.39 25.94 -1.91
C ALA A 606 38.36 26.42 -3.38
N ASN A 607 38.48 25.48 -4.34
CA ASN A 607 38.57 25.77 -5.76
C ASN A 607 37.33 25.37 -6.58
N LEU A 608 36.18 25.20 -5.93
CA LEU A 608 34.91 25.04 -6.63
C LEU A 608 34.49 26.38 -7.30
N LYS A 609 33.86 26.25 -8.47
CA LYS A 609 33.24 27.41 -9.11
C LYS A 609 32.13 27.96 -8.20
N PRO A 610 32.01 29.30 -8.06
CA PRO A 610 30.93 29.90 -7.29
C PRO A 610 29.56 29.45 -7.77
N ALA A 611 28.65 29.14 -6.84
CA ALA A 611 27.28 28.77 -7.12
C ALA A 611 26.31 29.56 -6.23
N VAL A 612 25.18 29.97 -6.77
CA VAL A 612 24.15 30.68 -5.99
C VAL A 612 23.14 29.68 -5.46
N LEU A 613 23.06 29.51 -4.13
CA LEU A 613 22.15 28.60 -3.42
C LEU A 613 21.17 29.43 -2.59
N CYS A 614 19.91 29.45 -2.96
CA CYS A 614 18.83 30.22 -2.30
C CYS A 614 19.19 31.70 -2.06
N GLY A 615 19.85 32.36 -3.04
CA GLY A 615 20.24 33.73 -2.96
C GLY A 615 21.58 34.00 -2.23
N VAL A 616 22.27 32.97 -1.78
CA VAL A 616 23.61 33.02 -1.19
C VAL A 616 24.63 32.55 -2.24
N GLU A 617 25.58 33.38 -2.59
CA GLU A 617 26.72 33.00 -3.42
C GLU A 617 27.71 32.18 -2.59
N SER A 618 27.79 30.85 -2.88
CA SER A 618 28.70 29.93 -2.21
C SER A 618 30.00 29.78 -3.00
N ASN A 619 31.11 30.13 -2.38
CA ASN A 619 32.46 30.06 -2.96
C ASN A 619 33.25 28.88 -2.40
N GLY A 620 32.67 27.70 -2.44
CA GLY A 620 33.26 26.48 -1.92
C GLY A 620 32.24 25.56 -1.26
N MET A 621 32.70 24.44 -0.68
CA MET A 621 31.90 23.47 0.02
C MET A 621 32.64 22.97 1.25
N ILE A 622 32.02 22.95 2.42
CA ILE A 622 32.59 22.25 3.58
C ILE A 622 32.35 20.75 3.46
N LEU A 623 33.26 19.92 3.96
CA LEU A 623 33.12 18.48 3.96
C LEU A 623 32.30 18.03 5.17
N ALA A 624 31.39 17.09 4.90
CA ALA A 624 30.62 16.40 5.91
C ALA A 624 30.55 14.91 5.55
N ALA A 625 30.49 14.05 6.54
CA ALA A 625 30.31 12.62 6.39
C ALA A 625 28.88 12.24 6.65
N ASP A 626 28.27 11.49 5.74
CA ASP A 626 26.95 10.90 5.91
C ASP A 626 27.08 9.62 6.75
N CYS A 627 26.65 9.67 8.00
CA CYS A 627 26.58 8.48 8.85
C CYS A 627 25.33 7.65 8.56
N SER A 628 24.28 8.30 8.07
CA SER A 628 23.04 7.76 7.50
C SER A 628 22.29 8.87 6.77
N GLU A 629 21.22 8.60 6.04
CA GLU A 629 20.38 9.65 5.42
C GLU A 629 19.88 10.72 6.41
N ASP A 630 19.86 10.38 7.70
CA ASP A 630 19.37 11.24 8.78
C ASP A 630 20.46 11.68 9.79
N ASP A 631 21.72 11.36 9.56
CA ASP A 631 22.82 11.75 10.45
C ASP A 631 24.06 12.16 9.65
N VAL A 632 24.29 13.48 9.59
CA VAL A 632 25.41 14.12 8.89
C VAL A 632 26.35 14.74 9.92
N LYS A 633 27.63 14.42 9.83
CA LYS A 633 28.67 14.96 10.69
C LYS A 633 29.65 15.82 9.87
N VAL A 634 29.79 17.09 10.25
CA VAL A 634 30.81 17.98 9.66
C VAL A 634 32.21 17.46 10.01
N VAL A 635 33.10 17.43 9.05
CA VAL A 635 34.49 17.05 9.27
C VAL A 635 35.23 18.24 9.91
N PHE A 636 35.41 18.13 11.23
CA PHE A 636 36.15 19.14 12.00
C PHE A 636 37.66 18.84 12.01
N VAL A 637 38.44 19.91 12.06
CA VAL A 637 39.90 19.85 12.17
C VAL A 637 40.33 20.37 13.54
N ASP A 638 41.46 19.89 14.05
CA ASP A 638 42.02 20.33 15.32
C ASP A 638 42.22 21.86 15.33
N LYS A 639 41.88 22.49 16.44
CA LYS A 639 41.94 23.96 16.59
C LYS A 639 43.36 24.54 16.45
N SER A 640 44.39 23.71 16.69
CA SER A 640 45.81 24.17 16.56
C SER A 640 46.25 24.30 15.10
N MET A 641 45.51 23.72 14.13
CA MET A 641 45.87 23.80 12.71
C MET A 641 45.68 25.24 12.20
N PRO A 642 46.70 25.88 11.56
CA PRO A 642 46.55 27.21 11.00
C PRO A 642 45.48 27.30 9.90
N ASN A 643 44.74 28.39 9.84
CA ASN A 643 43.81 28.64 8.73
C ASN A 643 44.58 28.69 7.39
N GLY A 644 44.02 28.14 6.33
CA GLY A 644 44.67 28.00 5.04
C GLY A 644 45.61 26.80 4.89
N SER A 645 45.82 26.00 5.95
CA SER A 645 46.62 24.79 5.85
C SER A 645 46.04 23.83 4.77
N LYS A 646 46.94 23.36 3.89
CA LYS A 646 46.53 22.42 2.83
C LYS A 646 46.31 21.03 3.41
N ILE A 647 45.22 20.40 3.02
CA ILE A 647 44.91 19.01 3.31
C ILE A 647 45.29 18.17 2.09
N ARG A 648 45.99 17.06 2.33
CA ARG A 648 46.54 16.17 1.29
C ARG A 648 45.99 14.76 1.45
#